data_886f614c2c1ccec6bdcbf2841ce08e87
#
_entry.id   886f614c2c1ccec6bdcbf2841ce08e87
#
_cell.length_a   1.000
_cell.length_b   1.000
_cell.length_c   1.000
_cell.angle_alpha   90.00
_cell.angle_beta   90.00
_cell.angle_gamma   90.00
#
_symmetry.space_group_name_H-M   'P 1'
#
loop_
_entity.id
_entity.type
_entity.pdbx_description
1 polymer ?
#
loop_
_entity_poly.entity_id
_entity_poly.type
_entity_poly.pdbx_seq_one_letter_code
_entity_poly.pdbx_strand_id
1 'polypeptide(L)'
;MPYLWLHNKVAVEAEELVPHYWNVLKSLQSELARHKNKPYGVKKLQSGGNGRKLLIDYDTLPTDIQHALGDPRKEGHLLERYYAVKDETIRFYAGWKRQGKPLTDEEIDRYVINATTLQALVNLESERLAVRQSLHKKSPTKGLAQSLLTDALSFNETLPPSRKHSLPESLRHFKNAFKAFKNEGLLSVIKDPYGKGKQNARKVDERVIEVIKGLFVGQDFKPTPTDIARQYDSFLSGYIKVFNKETGELYAPEEFPALSESTIKAYLSVWETKIATYSLRSGNRQAFMGQFIPYAQTELPTKAGSLLSIDDRQPPFWYDKGKRLWFYIGIDVASRCMTAFVYGKTKEGIILEFYRQLVRNYHQWGLKLPFELECESSLNSSFLNTFLREGYMFQKVRVEANNARGKYIERMFGKLRNNKEKYAEGWIARPFAKSEANQAGKGATKIIPYNELVQARLSDIEDWNNEPHDEHPEVSRWEYFLNNQLETLPETNYRAILPHIGYSVKTSCKQGYISLNRQKMAIAEDSTILTGEPLIEKMKQIEGKEIEVFWLDSNEGDLIKAIAYCGGRYVCEVQPMPKFQRARAEQTEADMVAKALQDAYTMTIVRFVQHHSKQIAEVGIINRAPARQRAFVIPSLKRYEATNTTEVEILSDYDSLDEDDKQILYNPSTGTEYTQSWRNKYTI
;
A
#
# COMPACT_ATOMS: atom_id res chain seq x y z
N MET A 1 9.65 -22.81 23.47
CA MET A 1 10.55 -22.91 22.29
C MET A 1 9.87 -23.68 21.18
N PRO A 2 10.09 -23.33 19.91
CA PRO A 2 9.61 -24.14 18.80
C PRO A 2 10.12 -25.59 18.91
N TYR A 3 9.29 -26.56 18.59
CA TYR A 3 9.67 -27.98 18.65
C TYR A 3 9.12 -28.76 17.45
N LEU A 4 9.74 -29.90 17.13
CA LEU A 4 9.30 -30.76 16.04
C LEU A 4 7.95 -31.40 16.36
N TRP A 5 7.01 -31.26 15.43
CA TRP A 5 5.65 -31.79 15.47
C TRP A 5 5.44 -32.88 14.40
N LEU A 6 4.24 -33.45 14.33
CA LEU A 6 3.88 -34.44 13.32
C LEU A 6 4.18 -34.01 11.89
N HIS A 7 4.60 -34.94 11.03
CA HIS A 7 4.94 -34.71 9.61
C HIS A 7 6.06 -33.69 9.38
N ASN A 8 7.07 -33.65 10.24
CA ASN A 8 8.24 -32.77 10.13
C ASN A 8 7.90 -31.27 10.19
N LYS A 9 6.73 -30.90 10.71
CA LYS A 9 6.37 -29.52 10.98
C LYS A 9 6.96 -29.06 12.30
N VAL A 10 7.27 -27.78 12.39
CA VAL A 10 7.71 -27.14 13.63
C VAL A 10 6.52 -26.43 14.26
N ALA A 11 6.22 -26.79 15.50
CA ALA A 11 5.15 -26.17 16.28
C ALA A 11 5.68 -25.17 17.28
N VAL A 12 4.92 -24.08 17.46
CA VAL A 12 5.14 -23.07 18.50
C VAL A 12 3.89 -22.98 19.35
N GLU A 13 4.04 -23.04 20.66
CA GLU A 13 2.91 -22.86 21.58
C GLU A 13 2.47 -21.39 21.59
N ALA A 14 1.16 -21.16 21.63
CA ALA A 14 0.63 -19.78 21.67
C ALA A 14 1.16 -18.97 22.88
N GLU A 15 1.48 -19.65 23.98
CA GLU A 15 2.06 -19.06 25.19
C GLU A 15 3.47 -18.49 24.94
N GLU A 16 4.22 -19.05 24.01
CA GLU A 16 5.53 -18.56 23.59
C GLU A 16 5.44 -17.33 22.66
N LEU A 17 4.31 -17.18 21.99
CA LEU A 17 4.04 -16.05 21.14
C LEU A 17 3.36 -14.90 21.91
N VAL A 18 2.70 -15.23 23.03
CA VAL A 18 1.96 -14.28 23.87
C VAL A 18 2.54 -14.32 25.30
N PRO A 19 2.97 -13.22 25.86
CA PRO A 19 2.90 -11.82 25.37
C PRO A 19 4.09 -11.36 24.52
N HIS A 20 4.95 -12.25 24.07
CA HIS A 20 6.23 -11.93 23.43
C HIS A 20 6.06 -11.11 22.14
N TYR A 21 5.23 -11.57 21.23
CA TYR A 21 4.97 -10.95 19.90
C TYR A 21 3.54 -10.44 19.76
N TRP A 22 2.57 -11.08 20.41
CA TRP A 22 1.19 -10.62 20.55
C TRP A 22 0.90 -10.24 22.00
N ASN A 23 0.34 -9.05 22.25
CA ASN A 23 0.10 -8.55 23.60
C ASN A 23 -0.89 -9.42 24.41
N VAL A 24 -1.87 -10.01 23.73
CA VAL A 24 -2.90 -10.87 24.34
C VAL A 24 -3.27 -12.02 23.40
N LEU A 25 -3.67 -13.15 23.97
CA LEU A 25 -4.06 -14.33 23.21
C LEU A 25 -5.20 -14.06 22.20
N LYS A 26 -6.14 -13.19 22.57
CA LYS A 26 -7.26 -12.80 21.70
C LYS A 26 -6.80 -12.13 20.40
N SER A 27 -5.71 -11.38 20.43
CA SER A 27 -5.12 -10.75 19.22
C SER A 27 -4.56 -11.81 18.28
N LEU A 28 -3.84 -12.80 18.81
CA LEU A 28 -3.33 -13.94 18.03
C LEU A 28 -4.50 -14.75 17.43
N GLN A 29 -5.52 -15.07 18.23
CA GLN A 29 -6.70 -15.80 17.75
C GLN A 29 -7.46 -15.04 16.65
N SER A 30 -7.57 -13.71 16.75
CA SER A 30 -8.20 -12.89 15.72
C SER A 30 -7.41 -12.91 14.41
N GLU A 31 -6.08 -12.95 14.49
CA GLU A 31 -5.21 -13.08 13.31
C GLU A 31 -5.33 -14.47 12.67
N LEU A 32 -5.33 -15.52 13.46
CA LEU A 32 -5.56 -16.89 12.98
C LEU A 32 -6.93 -17.04 12.30
N ALA A 33 -7.97 -16.42 12.85
CA ALA A 33 -9.30 -16.45 12.26
C ALA A 33 -9.35 -15.69 10.92
N ARG A 34 -8.69 -14.53 10.85
CA ARG A 34 -8.58 -13.70 9.63
C ARG A 34 -7.90 -14.42 8.48
N HIS A 35 -6.93 -15.28 8.77
CA HIS A 35 -6.13 -15.96 7.77
C HIS A 35 -6.51 -17.44 7.57
N LYS A 36 -7.58 -17.92 8.22
CA LYS A 36 -7.97 -19.35 8.24
C LYS A 36 -8.06 -19.98 6.84
N ASN A 37 -8.68 -19.28 5.89
CA ASN A 37 -8.94 -19.78 4.54
C ASN A 37 -8.06 -19.11 3.47
N LYS A 38 -7.01 -18.36 3.86
CA LYS A 38 -6.12 -17.67 2.91
C LYS A 38 -4.85 -18.50 2.71
N PRO A 39 -4.20 -18.47 1.55
CA PRO A 39 -2.94 -19.16 1.31
C PRO A 39 -1.76 -18.59 2.11
N TYR A 40 -1.90 -17.41 2.69
CA TYR A 40 -0.88 -16.68 3.44
C TYR A 40 -1.32 -16.39 4.89
N GLY A 41 -0.38 -15.87 5.69
CA GLY A 41 -0.57 -15.50 7.10
C GLY A 41 -0.47 -16.67 8.05
N VAL A 42 -0.45 -16.35 9.35
CA VAL A 42 -0.20 -17.30 10.43
C VAL A 42 -1.25 -18.41 10.47
N LYS A 43 -0.81 -19.65 10.54
CA LYS A 43 -1.66 -20.87 10.58
C LYS A 43 -1.56 -21.58 11.91
N LYS A 44 -2.65 -22.20 12.32
CA LYS A 44 -2.64 -23.10 13.46
C LYS A 44 -2.43 -24.54 13.02
N LEU A 45 -1.63 -25.27 13.77
CA LEU A 45 -1.48 -26.72 13.63
C LEU A 45 -2.52 -27.45 14.48
N GLN A 46 -2.79 -26.94 15.69
CA GLN A 46 -3.74 -27.52 16.63
C GLN A 46 -4.57 -26.42 17.29
N SER A 47 -5.87 -26.66 17.45
CA SER A 47 -6.74 -25.77 18.23
C SER A 47 -6.54 -26.02 19.73
N GLY A 48 -6.47 -24.96 20.52
CA GLY A 48 -6.48 -25.02 21.96
C GLY A 48 -7.88 -25.31 22.54
N GLY A 49 -7.93 -25.84 23.75
CA GLY A 49 -9.15 -26.14 24.49
C GLY A 49 -9.16 -27.59 24.99
N ASN A 50 -9.97 -27.90 26.02
CA ASN A 50 -10.08 -29.22 26.65
C ASN A 50 -8.71 -29.83 27.05
N GLY A 51 -7.83 -29.04 27.67
CA GLY A 51 -6.48 -29.46 28.05
C GLY A 51 -5.45 -29.52 26.94
N ARG A 52 -5.82 -29.17 25.70
CA ARG A 52 -4.90 -29.10 24.56
C ARG A 52 -4.34 -27.67 24.38
N LYS A 53 -3.06 -27.59 24.11
CA LYS A 53 -2.39 -26.30 23.80
C LYS A 53 -2.73 -25.85 22.38
N LEU A 54 -2.83 -24.55 22.18
CA LEU A 54 -2.94 -23.96 20.84
C LEU A 54 -1.55 -23.95 20.20
N LEU A 55 -1.40 -24.68 19.09
CA LEU A 55 -0.14 -24.80 18.36
C LEU A 55 -0.23 -24.04 17.04
N ILE A 56 0.82 -23.27 16.78
CA ILE A 56 0.99 -22.43 15.58
C ILE A 56 2.06 -23.07 14.70
N ASP A 57 1.87 -23.04 13.40
CA ASP A 57 2.84 -23.49 12.41
C ASP A 57 3.98 -22.46 12.31
N TYR A 58 5.19 -22.85 12.74
CA TYR A 58 6.39 -22.01 12.76
C TYR A 58 6.72 -21.45 11.36
N ASP A 59 6.61 -22.29 10.33
CA ASP A 59 6.97 -21.91 8.97
C ASP A 59 6.02 -20.85 8.36
N THR A 60 4.86 -20.61 9.01
CA THR A 60 3.87 -19.60 8.62
C THR A 60 3.96 -18.31 9.44
N LEU A 61 4.84 -18.27 10.44
CA LEU A 61 5.10 -17.05 11.19
C LEU A 61 5.88 -16.04 10.32
N PRO A 62 5.74 -14.73 10.56
CA PRO A 62 6.63 -13.74 9.97
C PRO A 62 8.10 -14.10 10.18
N THR A 63 8.92 -13.89 9.17
CA THR A 63 10.35 -14.27 9.16
C THR A 63 11.11 -13.70 10.33
N ASP A 64 10.79 -12.47 10.73
CA ASP A 64 11.39 -11.80 11.88
C ASP A 64 11.09 -12.54 13.21
N ILE A 65 9.88 -13.08 13.34
CA ILE A 65 9.50 -13.89 14.51
C ILE A 65 10.17 -15.25 14.45
N GLN A 66 10.28 -15.85 13.27
CA GLN A 66 11.01 -17.11 13.09
C GLN A 66 12.48 -16.94 13.49
N HIS A 67 13.12 -15.86 13.04
CA HIS A 67 14.49 -15.54 13.43
C HIS A 67 14.64 -15.32 14.93
N ALA A 68 13.69 -14.62 15.55
CA ALA A 68 13.70 -14.32 16.99
C ALA A 68 13.47 -15.57 17.86
N LEU A 69 12.62 -16.51 17.42
CA LEU A 69 12.36 -17.75 18.14
C LEU A 69 13.47 -18.79 17.96
N GLY A 70 14.18 -18.74 16.85
CA GLY A 70 15.13 -19.76 16.43
C GLY A 70 14.45 -21.00 15.85
N ASP A 71 15.17 -21.65 14.94
CA ASP A 71 14.71 -22.88 14.30
C ASP A 71 15.19 -24.08 15.14
N PRO A 72 14.29 -24.93 15.68
CA PRO A 72 14.67 -26.10 16.47
C PRO A 72 15.41 -27.15 15.66
N ARG A 73 15.41 -27.02 14.33
CA ARG A 73 16.26 -27.83 13.44
C ARG A 73 17.72 -27.39 13.48
N LYS A 74 18.03 -26.23 14.11
CA LYS A 74 19.38 -25.72 14.39
C LYS A 74 19.60 -25.77 15.90
N GLU A 75 20.62 -26.45 16.35
CA GLU A 75 20.98 -26.56 17.77
C GLU A 75 21.39 -25.20 18.35
N GLY A 76 20.92 -24.88 19.56
CA GLY A 76 21.34 -23.71 20.36
C GLY A 76 20.19 -22.89 20.94
N HIS A 77 20.43 -22.34 22.14
CA HIS A 77 19.48 -21.43 22.79
C HIS A 77 19.52 -20.04 22.16
N LEU A 78 18.36 -19.34 22.08
CA LEU A 78 18.23 -18.03 21.44
C LEU A 78 19.26 -16.98 21.95
N LEU A 79 19.50 -16.95 23.25
CA LEU A 79 20.46 -16.04 23.87
C LEU A 79 21.93 -16.35 23.51
N GLU A 80 22.26 -17.53 23.05
CA GLU A 80 23.63 -17.87 22.62
C GLU A 80 24.12 -16.97 21.48
N ARG A 81 23.22 -16.51 20.63
CA ARG A 81 23.56 -15.57 19.53
C ARG A 81 24.19 -14.27 20.04
N TYR A 82 23.80 -13.84 21.23
CA TYR A 82 24.21 -12.57 21.83
C TYR A 82 25.15 -12.74 23.00
N TYR A 83 25.33 -13.99 23.46
CA TYR A 83 26.14 -14.30 24.63
C TYR A 83 27.60 -14.40 24.24
N ALA A 84 28.31 -13.29 24.32
CA ALA A 84 29.75 -13.20 24.06
C ALA A 84 30.43 -12.48 25.20
N VAL A 85 31.33 -13.18 25.88
CA VAL A 85 32.18 -12.56 26.93
C VAL A 85 33.18 -11.64 26.25
N LYS A 86 33.14 -10.37 26.59
CA LYS A 86 34.04 -9.36 26.03
C LYS A 86 35.24 -9.15 26.97
N ASP A 87 36.43 -9.04 26.41
CA ASP A 87 37.65 -8.73 27.18
C ASP A 87 37.52 -7.44 27.98
N GLU A 88 36.79 -6.46 27.47
CA GLU A 88 36.51 -5.20 28.18
C GLU A 88 35.75 -5.43 29.48
N THR A 89 34.78 -6.37 29.48
CA THR A 89 33.99 -6.73 30.68
C THR A 89 34.88 -7.39 31.74
N ILE A 90 35.74 -8.30 31.29
CA ILE A 90 36.72 -8.96 32.20
C ILE A 90 37.68 -7.92 32.79
N ARG A 91 38.29 -7.08 31.95
CA ARG A 91 39.23 -6.05 32.40
C ARG A 91 38.57 -5.05 33.35
N PHE A 92 37.31 -4.71 33.12
CA PHE A 92 36.56 -3.81 33.98
C PHE A 92 36.44 -4.36 35.39
N TYR A 93 36.00 -5.61 35.59
CA TYR A 93 35.85 -6.21 36.93
C TYR A 93 37.19 -6.62 37.54
N ALA A 94 38.15 -7.07 36.76
CA ALA A 94 39.51 -7.39 37.23
C ALA A 94 40.24 -6.13 37.72
N GLY A 95 39.99 -4.98 37.10
CA GLY A 95 40.53 -3.70 37.55
C GLY A 95 39.78 -3.02 38.69
N TRP A 96 38.61 -3.56 39.07
CA TRP A 96 37.77 -2.98 40.11
C TRP A 96 38.32 -3.24 41.52
N LYS A 97 38.39 -2.23 42.35
CA LYS A 97 38.83 -2.35 43.75
C LYS A 97 37.70 -1.97 44.69
N ARG A 98 37.36 -2.90 45.60
CA ARG A 98 36.44 -2.65 46.71
C ARG A 98 37.21 -2.15 47.90
N GLN A 99 37.02 -0.89 48.32
CA GLN A 99 37.78 -0.26 49.44
C GLN A 99 39.30 -0.46 49.31
N GLY A 100 39.82 -0.37 48.09
CA GLY A 100 41.25 -0.53 47.82
C GLY A 100 41.71 -2.00 47.63
N LYS A 101 40.86 -2.99 47.88
CA LYS A 101 41.15 -4.43 47.67
C LYS A 101 40.59 -4.89 46.33
N PRO A 102 41.33 -5.70 45.55
CA PRO A 102 40.80 -6.29 44.32
C PRO A 102 39.65 -7.25 44.63
N LEU A 103 38.78 -7.46 43.65
CA LEU A 103 37.72 -8.52 43.71
C LEU A 103 38.39 -9.90 43.69
N THR A 104 37.71 -10.90 44.26
CA THR A 104 38.14 -12.29 44.14
C THR A 104 37.80 -12.81 42.75
N ASP A 105 38.50 -13.87 42.28
CA ASP A 105 38.25 -14.45 40.95
C ASP A 105 36.81 -14.94 40.82
N GLU A 106 36.22 -15.53 41.87
CA GLU A 106 34.83 -15.96 41.92
C GLU A 106 33.83 -14.77 41.78
N GLU A 107 34.16 -13.63 42.36
CA GLU A 107 33.35 -12.40 42.23
C GLU A 107 33.46 -11.83 40.82
N ILE A 108 34.65 -11.84 40.23
CA ILE A 108 34.89 -11.41 38.84
C ILE A 108 34.08 -12.28 37.90
N ASP A 109 34.20 -13.62 38.00
CA ASP A 109 33.46 -14.55 37.15
C ASP A 109 31.95 -14.35 37.25
N ARG A 110 31.42 -14.22 38.47
CA ARG A 110 30.00 -13.99 38.71
C ARG A 110 29.51 -12.66 38.07
N TYR A 111 30.30 -11.59 38.21
CA TYR A 111 29.94 -10.30 37.63
C TYR A 111 30.05 -10.30 36.09
N VAL A 112 31.08 -10.95 35.54
CA VAL A 112 31.26 -11.14 34.11
C VAL A 112 30.09 -11.92 33.51
N ILE A 113 29.70 -13.03 34.11
CA ILE A 113 28.56 -13.88 33.66
C ILE A 113 27.26 -13.07 33.70
N ASN A 114 26.97 -12.40 34.82
CA ASN A 114 25.75 -11.62 34.97
C ASN A 114 25.70 -10.44 33.98
N ALA A 115 26.80 -9.73 33.81
CA ALA A 115 26.88 -8.60 32.86
C ALA A 115 26.77 -9.05 31.42
N THR A 116 27.41 -10.17 31.07
CA THR A 116 27.30 -10.75 29.72
C THR A 116 25.87 -11.22 29.40
N THR A 117 25.21 -11.82 30.39
CA THR A 117 23.80 -12.24 30.24
C THR A 117 22.88 -11.00 30.10
N LEU A 118 23.07 -9.99 30.93
CA LEU A 118 22.29 -8.74 30.80
C LEU A 118 22.52 -8.05 29.45
N GLN A 119 23.75 -8.03 28.95
CA GLN A 119 24.06 -7.47 27.63
C GLN A 119 23.40 -8.28 26.50
N ALA A 120 23.39 -9.59 26.58
CA ALA A 120 22.69 -10.45 25.64
C ALA A 120 21.18 -10.16 25.64
N LEU A 121 20.60 -9.96 26.84
CA LEU A 121 19.20 -9.59 26.98
C LEU A 121 18.86 -8.20 26.43
N VAL A 122 19.77 -7.23 26.53
CA VAL A 122 19.61 -5.90 25.92
C VAL A 122 19.57 -6.00 24.41
N ASN A 123 20.43 -6.83 23.83
CA ASN A 123 20.44 -7.06 22.38
C ASN A 123 19.15 -7.75 21.93
N LEU A 124 18.69 -8.77 22.67
CA LEU A 124 17.43 -9.46 22.41
C LEU A 124 16.21 -8.53 22.59
N GLU A 125 16.23 -7.62 23.57
CA GLU A 125 15.20 -6.59 23.72
C GLU A 125 15.10 -5.72 22.47
N SER A 126 16.24 -5.26 21.97
CA SER A 126 16.31 -4.41 20.78
C SER A 126 15.75 -5.11 19.54
N GLU A 127 16.12 -6.38 19.33
CA GLU A 127 15.57 -7.20 18.24
C GLU A 127 14.04 -7.34 18.36
N ARG A 128 13.55 -7.72 19.55
CA ARG A 128 12.10 -7.88 19.76
C ARG A 128 11.32 -6.59 19.61
N LEU A 129 11.89 -5.47 20.02
CA LEU A 129 11.27 -4.16 19.81
C LEU A 129 11.19 -3.83 18.33
N ALA A 130 12.24 -4.06 17.56
CA ALA A 130 12.25 -3.85 16.11
C ALA A 130 11.18 -4.71 15.43
N VAL A 131 11.11 -6.01 15.76
CA VAL A 131 10.07 -6.92 15.24
C VAL A 131 8.66 -6.44 15.60
N ARG A 132 8.42 -6.06 16.85
CA ARG A 132 7.11 -5.59 17.29
C ARG A 132 6.70 -4.26 16.65
N GLN A 133 7.66 -3.40 16.36
CA GLN A 133 7.44 -2.15 15.63
C GLN A 133 7.12 -2.43 14.15
N SER A 134 7.83 -3.34 13.50
CA SER A 134 7.54 -3.74 12.11
C SER A 134 6.14 -4.35 11.96
N LEU A 135 5.65 -5.02 13.01
CA LEU A 135 4.28 -5.55 13.10
C LEU A 135 3.23 -4.48 13.50
N HIS A 136 3.59 -3.21 13.54
CA HIS A 136 2.71 -2.08 13.90
C HIS A 136 1.94 -2.28 15.23
N LYS A 137 2.58 -2.87 16.25
CA LYS A 137 1.95 -3.08 17.57
C LYS A 137 1.73 -1.74 18.29
N LYS A 138 0.50 -1.47 18.75
CA LYS A 138 0.14 -0.27 19.52
C LYS A 138 0.95 -0.08 20.83
N SER A 139 1.44 -1.18 21.40
CA SER A 139 2.24 -1.16 22.64
C SER A 139 3.38 -2.17 22.54
N PRO A 140 4.49 -1.87 21.83
CA PRO A 140 5.57 -2.83 21.57
C PRO A 140 6.31 -3.27 22.83
N THR A 141 6.31 -2.47 23.89
CA THR A 141 7.00 -2.76 25.16
C THR A 141 6.19 -3.61 26.14
N LYS A 142 4.87 -3.76 25.92
CA LYS A 142 3.99 -4.50 26.84
C LYS A 142 4.39 -5.99 26.90
N GLY A 143 4.63 -6.52 28.09
CA GLY A 143 5.01 -7.91 28.33
C GLY A 143 6.47 -8.26 27.97
N LEU A 144 7.26 -7.32 27.43
CA LEU A 144 8.62 -7.60 26.96
C LEU A 144 9.56 -8.05 28.10
N ALA A 145 9.49 -7.39 29.25
CA ALA A 145 10.33 -7.76 30.39
C ALA A 145 10.00 -9.17 30.96
N GLN A 146 8.74 -9.61 30.88
CA GLN A 146 8.37 -10.97 31.22
C GLN A 146 8.98 -11.97 30.23
N SER A 147 8.93 -11.68 28.97
CA SER A 147 9.54 -12.44 27.90
C SER A 147 11.05 -12.62 28.11
N LEU A 148 11.77 -11.52 28.38
CA LEU A 148 13.21 -11.55 28.63
C LEU A 148 13.59 -12.32 29.87
N LEU A 149 12.78 -12.25 30.94
CA LEU A 149 12.98 -13.06 32.14
C LEU A 149 12.84 -14.55 31.84
N THR A 150 11.81 -14.94 31.09
CA THR A 150 11.61 -16.34 30.68
C THR A 150 12.82 -16.86 29.90
N ASP A 151 13.33 -16.07 28.95
CA ASP A 151 14.52 -16.48 28.18
C ASP A 151 15.78 -16.55 29.07
N ALA A 152 15.96 -15.64 30.02
CA ALA A 152 17.08 -15.69 30.93
C ALA A 152 17.05 -16.98 31.78
N LEU A 153 15.87 -17.36 32.29
CA LEU A 153 15.72 -18.56 33.11
C LEU A 153 15.95 -19.83 32.28
N SER A 154 15.34 -19.93 31.10
CA SER A 154 15.55 -21.08 30.22
C SER A 154 17.00 -21.18 29.72
N PHE A 155 17.65 -20.06 29.45
CA PHE A 155 19.08 -20.05 29.10
C PHE A 155 19.95 -20.55 30.25
N ASN A 156 19.63 -20.20 31.49
CA ASN A 156 20.34 -20.66 32.65
C ASN A 156 20.27 -22.19 32.84
N GLU A 157 19.19 -22.83 32.36
CA GLU A 157 19.05 -24.28 32.36
C GLU A 157 19.98 -24.96 31.33
N THR A 158 20.28 -24.30 30.21
CA THR A 158 21.18 -24.83 29.16
C THR A 158 22.68 -24.66 29.52
N LEU A 159 22.99 -23.79 30.46
CA LEU A 159 24.39 -23.50 30.84
C LEU A 159 24.94 -24.50 31.85
N PRO A 160 26.26 -24.83 31.74
CA PRO A 160 26.94 -25.62 32.77
C PRO A 160 26.94 -24.91 34.11
N PRO A 161 27.00 -25.59 35.24
CA PRO A 161 26.92 -25.00 36.59
C PRO A 161 27.90 -23.83 36.84
N SER A 162 29.10 -23.90 36.27
CA SER A 162 30.14 -22.85 36.38
C SER A 162 29.82 -21.58 35.60
N ARG A 163 28.86 -21.60 34.66
CA ARG A 163 28.48 -20.46 33.82
C ARG A 163 27.07 -19.97 34.09
N LYS A 164 26.38 -20.50 35.08
CA LYS A 164 25.03 -20.06 35.46
C LYS A 164 25.05 -18.66 36.03
N HIS A 165 24.16 -17.82 35.48
CA HIS A 165 23.98 -16.47 36.02
C HIS A 165 23.13 -16.48 37.30
N SER A 166 23.35 -15.48 38.15
CA SER A 166 22.60 -15.28 39.39
C SER A 166 21.65 -14.06 39.33
N LEU A 167 21.05 -13.82 38.17
CA LEU A 167 20.06 -12.76 37.99
C LEU A 167 18.79 -13.05 38.76
N PRO A 168 18.03 -12.03 39.21
CA PRO A 168 16.80 -12.22 39.94
C PRO A 168 15.73 -13.01 39.13
N GLU A 169 15.09 -13.99 39.75
CA GLU A 169 14.04 -14.81 39.14
C GLU A 169 12.66 -14.15 39.22
N SER A 170 12.45 -13.18 40.12
CA SER A 170 11.17 -12.47 40.18
C SER A 170 11.13 -11.32 39.19
N LEU A 171 10.02 -11.16 38.50
CA LEU A 171 9.83 -10.13 37.46
C LEU A 171 10.11 -8.72 37.97
N ARG A 172 9.72 -8.40 39.20
CA ARG A 172 9.93 -7.06 39.80
C ARG A 172 11.43 -6.76 39.98
N HIS A 173 12.17 -7.68 40.58
CA HIS A 173 13.59 -7.51 40.81
C HIS A 173 14.40 -7.59 39.52
N PHE A 174 14.03 -8.47 38.62
CA PHE A 174 14.63 -8.55 37.28
C PHE A 174 14.48 -7.23 36.51
N LYS A 175 13.26 -6.66 36.45
CA LYS A 175 13.05 -5.34 35.81
C LYS A 175 13.95 -4.26 36.41
N ASN A 176 14.11 -4.23 37.71
CA ASN A 176 14.95 -3.24 38.37
C ASN A 176 16.44 -3.45 38.00
N ALA A 177 16.93 -4.69 38.06
CA ALA A 177 18.30 -5.02 37.67
C ALA A 177 18.57 -4.73 36.18
N PHE A 178 17.64 -5.11 35.32
CA PHE A 178 17.73 -4.88 33.88
C PHE A 178 17.71 -3.38 33.53
N LYS A 179 16.83 -2.61 34.17
CA LYS A 179 16.78 -1.14 34.01
C LYS A 179 18.05 -0.49 34.51
N ALA A 180 18.56 -0.91 35.68
CA ALA A 180 19.81 -0.41 36.21
C ALA A 180 20.98 -0.68 35.26
N PHE A 181 21.04 -1.90 34.68
CA PHE A 181 22.09 -2.24 33.71
C PHE A 181 22.02 -1.37 32.44
N LYS A 182 20.82 -1.08 31.93
CA LYS A 182 20.64 -0.18 30.78
C LYS A 182 21.11 1.26 31.07
N ASN A 183 20.94 1.71 32.29
CA ASN A 183 21.30 3.08 32.69
C ASN A 183 22.77 3.23 33.15
N GLU A 184 23.28 2.29 33.94
CA GLU A 184 24.58 2.37 34.60
C GLU A 184 25.61 1.37 34.01
N GLY A 185 25.22 0.53 33.08
CA GLY A 185 26.10 -0.46 32.43
C GLY A 185 26.70 -1.46 33.44
N LEU A 186 27.98 -1.76 33.26
CA LEU A 186 28.72 -2.77 34.07
C LEU A 186 28.71 -2.47 35.57
N LEU A 187 28.62 -1.19 35.97
CA LEU A 187 28.57 -0.76 37.38
C LEU A 187 27.37 -1.30 38.14
N SER A 188 26.21 -1.42 37.47
CA SER A 188 24.96 -1.84 38.10
C SER A 188 25.01 -3.26 38.66
N VAL A 189 25.90 -4.10 38.12
CA VAL A 189 26.06 -5.50 38.53
C VAL A 189 26.82 -5.63 39.86
N ILE A 190 27.62 -4.62 40.22
CA ILE A 190 28.37 -4.59 41.47
C ILE A 190 27.39 -4.27 42.61
N LYS A 191 27.23 -5.19 43.54
CA LYS A 191 26.33 -5.03 44.71
C LYS A 191 26.91 -4.23 45.86
N ASP A 192 27.95 -3.43 45.61
CA ASP A 192 28.64 -2.69 46.65
C ASP A 192 28.26 -1.20 46.63
N PRO A 193 27.58 -0.66 47.64
CA PRO A 193 27.19 0.74 47.70
C PRO A 193 28.38 1.70 47.81
N TYR A 194 29.55 1.24 48.27
CA TYR A 194 30.72 2.09 48.49
C TYR A 194 31.68 2.22 47.30
N GLY A 195 31.51 1.37 46.29
CA GLY A 195 32.39 1.32 45.11
C GLY A 195 31.90 2.13 43.89
N LYS A 196 30.66 2.59 43.88
CA LYS A 196 30.05 3.24 42.71
C LYS A 196 30.56 4.65 42.35
N GLY A 197 31.49 5.22 43.10
CA GLY A 197 31.87 6.63 42.97
C GLY A 197 33.21 6.94 42.31
N LYS A 198 34.02 5.96 41.93
CA LYS A 198 35.37 6.23 41.41
C LYS A 198 35.62 5.56 40.07
N GLN A 199 35.04 6.10 39.03
CA GLN A 199 35.56 5.87 37.68
C GLN A 199 36.83 6.70 37.50
N ASN A 200 37.92 6.00 37.21
CA ASN A 200 39.17 6.66 36.90
C ASN A 200 39.01 7.60 35.71
N ALA A 201 39.08 8.91 35.98
CA ALA A 201 39.58 9.95 35.11
C ALA A 201 39.19 9.96 33.64
N ARG A 202 37.93 9.74 33.29
CA ARG A 202 37.42 10.35 32.09
C ARG A 202 37.16 11.82 32.38
N LYS A 203 37.96 12.73 31.80
CA LYS A 203 37.73 14.18 31.86
C LYS A 203 36.37 14.59 31.27
N VAL A 204 35.71 13.69 30.57
CA VAL A 204 34.44 13.91 29.89
C VAL A 204 33.44 12.91 30.43
N ASP A 205 32.56 13.38 31.30
CA ASP A 205 31.41 12.65 31.81
C ASP A 205 30.16 12.85 30.93
N GLU A 206 29.04 12.26 31.32
CA GLU A 206 27.79 12.36 30.56
C GLU A 206 27.22 13.80 30.52
N ARG A 207 27.41 14.58 31.60
CA ARG A 207 26.99 15.99 31.68
C ARG A 207 27.74 16.86 30.68
N VAL A 208 29.06 16.65 30.57
CA VAL A 208 29.89 17.35 29.57
C VAL A 208 29.44 17.02 28.16
N ILE A 209 29.16 15.72 27.88
CA ILE A 209 28.66 15.27 26.58
C ILE A 209 27.29 15.88 26.29
N GLU A 210 26.41 15.98 27.27
CA GLU A 210 25.09 16.62 27.16
C GLU A 210 25.22 18.09 26.76
N VAL A 211 26.05 18.86 27.43
CA VAL A 211 26.28 20.28 27.11
C VAL A 211 26.85 20.43 25.71
N ILE A 212 27.88 19.65 25.33
CA ILE A 212 28.47 19.71 23.98
C ILE A 212 27.45 19.35 22.89
N LYS A 213 26.65 18.30 23.08
CA LYS A 213 25.60 17.90 22.16
C LYS A 213 24.47 18.92 22.10
N GLY A 214 24.08 19.45 23.27
CA GLY A 214 23.05 20.48 23.38
C GLY A 214 23.43 21.76 22.64
N LEU A 215 24.65 22.25 22.82
CA LEU A 215 25.21 23.39 22.08
C LEU A 215 25.24 23.10 20.56
N PHE A 216 25.56 21.87 20.16
CA PHE A 216 25.66 21.48 18.76
C PHE A 216 24.31 21.43 18.04
N VAL A 217 23.22 21.09 18.76
CA VAL A 217 21.87 20.92 18.18
C VAL A 217 20.97 22.12 18.49
N GLY A 218 21.08 22.69 19.69
CA GLY A 218 20.10 23.63 20.25
C GLY A 218 20.10 25.03 19.66
N GLN A 219 20.90 25.30 18.61
CA GLN A 219 21.06 26.60 17.99
C GLN A 219 20.52 26.62 16.56
N ASP A 220 19.85 27.71 16.18
CA ASP A 220 19.19 27.83 14.88
C ASP A 220 20.17 27.87 13.69
N PHE A 221 21.34 28.49 13.88
CA PHE A 221 22.35 28.65 12.82
C PHE A 221 23.26 27.43 12.59
N LYS A 222 23.07 26.34 13.33
CA LYS A 222 23.80 25.06 13.16
C LYS A 222 25.32 25.20 13.21
N PRO A 223 25.90 25.52 14.38
CA PRO A 223 27.32 25.79 14.54
C PRO A 223 28.21 24.60 14.14
N THR A 224 29.43 24.89 13.66
CA THR A 224 30.43 23.86 13.36
C THR A 224 31.02 23.28 14.67
N PRO A 225 31.67 22.11 14.65
CA PRO A 225 32.36 21.58 15.80
C PRO A 225 33.44 22.53 16.38
N THR A 226 34.07 23.36 15.53
CA THR A 226 35.00 24.40 15.93
C THR A 226 34.30 25.53 16.70
N ASP A 227 33.10 25.94 16.23
CA ASP A 227 32.31 26.96 16.91
C ASP A 227 31.86 26.44 18.29
N ILE A 228 31.49 25.15 18.40
CA ILE A 228 31.18 24.56 19.71
C ILE A 228 32.34 24.57 20.65
N ALA A 229 33.57 24.28 20.19
CA ALA A 229 34.75 24.35 21.02
C ALA A 229 34.98 25.79 21.58
N ARG A 230 34.81 26.82 20.73
CA ARG A 230 34.89 28.21 21.16
C ARG A 230 33.78 28.60 22.13
N GLN A 231 32.55 28.16 21.88
CA GLN A 231 31.42 28.40 22.78
C GLN A 231 31.59 27.70 24.13
N TYR A 232 32.13 26.47 24.14
CA TYR A 232 32.42 25.75 25.34
C TYR A 232 33.51 26.43 26.18
N ASP A 233 34.55 26.95 25.54
CA ASP A 233 35.59 27.72 26.18
C ASP A 233 35.04 29.05 26.75
N SER A 234 34.18 29.74 26.00
CA SER A 234 33.47 30.94 26.46
C SER A 234 32.52 30.66 27.63
N PHE A 235 31.90 29.48 27.65
CA PHE A 235 31.09 29.02 28.79
C PHE A 235 31.96 28.81 30.06
N LEU A 236 33.06 28.11 29.92
CA LEU A 236 34.00 27.92 31.05
C LEU A 236 34.59 29.23 31.58
N SER A 237 34.79 30.19 30.69
CA SER A 237 35.28 31.52 31.04
C SER A 237 34.20 32.46 31.59
N GLY A 238 32.93 32.01 31.68
CA GLY A 238 31.81 32.76 32.21
C GLY A 238 31.24 33.84 31.25
N TYR A 239 31.72 33.90 29.98
CA TYR A 239 31.22 34.86 28.97
C TYR A 239 29.83 34.52 28.44
N ILE A 240 29.47 33.22 28.43
CA ILE A 240 28.12 32.78 28.08
C ILE A 240 27.55 31.88 29.16
N LYS A 241 26.23 31.93 29.33
CA LYS A 241 25.48 31.04 30.21
C LYS A 241 24.81 29.96 29.37
N VAL A 242 24.92 28.70 29.81
CA VAL A 242 24.29 27.55 29.17
C VAL A 242 23.26 26.99 30.14
N PHE A 243 22.07 26.68 29.61
CA PHE A 243 21.00 26.10 30.41
C PHE A 243 20.27 25.02 29.61
N ASN A 244 19.70 24.06 30.31
CA ASN A 244 18.85 23.05 29.74
C ASN A 244 17.46 23.66 29.42
N LYS A 245 17.05 23.66 28.17
CA LYS A 245 15.77 24.27 27.73
C LYS A 245 14.52 23.56 28.27
N GLU A 246 14.64 22.26 28.62
CA GLU A 246 13.51 21.46 29.10
C GLU A 246 13.32 21.60 30.61
N THR A 247 14.43 21.57 31.37
CA THR A 247 14.39 21.62 32.83
C THR A 247 14.55 23.04 33.40
N GLY A 248 15.06 23.98 32.61
CA GLY A 248 15.44 25.33 33.06
C GLY A 248 16.71 25.36 33.89
N GLU A 249 17.40 24.23 34.12
CA GLU A 249 18.63 24.12 34.90
C GLU A 249 19.75 24.89 34.23
N LEU A 250 20.41 25.76 34.99
CA LEU A 250 21.59 26.52 34.59
C LEU A 250 22.84 25.69 34.93
N TYR A 251 23.69 25.45 33.95
CA TYR A 251 24.95 24.75 34.18
C TYR A 251 25.99 25.68 34.77
N ALA A 252 26.63 25.26 35.87
CA ALA A 252 27.69 26.01 36.53
C ALA A 252 29.06 25.69 35.89
N PRO A 253 29.81 26.68 35.35
CA PRO A 253 31.06 26.43 34.64
C PRO A 253 32.10 25.66 35.45
N GLU A 254 32.09 25.85 36.78
CA GLU A 254 33.04 25.26 37.73
C GLU A 254 32.94 23.72 37.78
N GLU A 255 31.79 23.16 37.39
CA GLU A 255 31.56 21.71 37.35
C GLU A 255 32.13 21.05 36.09
N PHE A 256 32.61 21.83 35.13
CA PHE A 256 33.00 21.34 33.81
C PHE A 256 34.51 21.45 33.56
N PRO A 257 35.17 20.37 33.09
CA PRO A 257 36.59 20.39 32.80
C PRO A 257 36.92 21.14 31.52
N ALA A 258 38.07 21.76 31.46
CA ALA A 258 38.61 22.32 30.22
C ALA A 258 38.94 21.21 29.23
N LEU A 259 38.43 21.34 28.00
CA LEU A 259 38.61 20.40 26.90
C LEU A 259 39.29 21.04 25.72
N SER A 260 40.15 20.29 25.05
CA SER A 260 40.72 20.74 23.77
C SER A 260 39.70 20.67 22.65
N GLU A 261 39.88 21.53 21.65
CA GLU A 261 39.05 21.53 20.43
C GLU A 261 39.01 20.14 19.75
N SER A 262 40.18 19.45 19.73
CA SER A 262 40.28 18.10 19.18
C SER A 262 39.42 17.08 19.95
N THR A 263 39.34 17.19 21.29
CA THR A 263 38.50 16.36 22.14
C THR A 263 37.01 16.58 21.81
N ILE A 264 36.57 17.84 21.75
CA ILE A 264 35.17 18.19 21.41
C ILE A 264 34.81 17.68 20.02
N LYS A 265 35.69 17.91 19.02
CA LYS A 265 35.51 17.37 17.66
C LYS A 265 35.39 15.83 17.64
N ALA A 266 36.24 15.15 18.41
CA ALA A 266 36.21 13.70 18.52
C ALA A 266 34.85 13.19 19.03
N TYR A 267 34.34 13.78 20.15
CA TYR A 267 33.03 13.39 20.69
C TYR A 267 31.86 13.71 19.79
N LEU A 268 31.88 14.85 19.08
CA LEU A 268 30.84 15.18 18.06
C LEU A 268 30.95 14.32 16.83
N SER A 269 32.11 13.73 16.53
CA SER A 269 32.33 12.85 15.38
C SER A 269 32.03 11.38 15.63
N VAL A 270 31.84 10.98 16.89
CA VAL A 270 31.43 9.59 17.24
C VAL A 270 30.14 9.22 16.56
N TRP A 271 30.03 7.96 16.12
CA TRP A 271 28.88 7.47 15.34
C TRP A 271 27.54 7.71 16.04
N GLU A 272 27.45 7.43 17.35
CA GLU A 272 26.24 7.63 18.14
C GLU A 272 25.80 9.10 18.17
N THR A 273 26.76 10.02 18.28
CA THR A 273 26.47 11.46 18.25
C THR A 273 26.03 11.90 16.84
N LYS A 274 26.70 11.42 15.81
CA LYS A 274 26.33 11.73 14.42
C LYS A 274 24.92 11.27 14.09
N ILE A 275 24.55 10.03 14.42
CA ILE A 275 23.22 9.49 14.13
C ILE A 275 22.12 10.25 14.92
N ALA A 276 22.38 10.55 16.19
CA ALA A 276 21.42 11.27 17.03
C ALA A 276 21.19 12.72 16.60
N THR A 277 22.25 13.41 16.15
CA THR A 277 22.20 14.84 15.82
C THR A 277 21.90 15.13 14.35
N TYR A 278 22.06 14.15 13.45
CA TYR A 278 21.97 14.39 12.01
C TYR A 278 20.60 14.93 11.59
N SER A 279 19.51 14.29 11.98
CA SER A 279 18.15 14.69 11.62
C SER A 279 17.75 16.05 12.22
N LEU A 280 18.29 16.40 13.38
CA LEU A 280 18.06 17.68 14.06
C LEU A 280 18.82 18.84 13.41
N ARG A 281 19.95 18.53 12.76
CA ARG A 281 20.82 19.52 12.12
C ARG A 281 20.65 19.62 10.60
N SER A 282 20.29 18.51 9.96
CA SER A 282 20.15 18.43 8.52
C SER A 282 18.74 17.95 8.18
N GLY A 283 18.00 18.74 7.40
CA GLY A 283 16.71 18.31 6.84
C GLY A 283 16.83 17.25 5.73
N ASN A 284 18.05 16.82 5.39
CA ASN A 284 18.26 15.86 4.31
C ASN A 284 18.05 14.41 4.79
N ARG A 285 16.77 14.00 4.84
CA ARG A 285 16.36 12.65 5.21
C ARG A 285 16.97 11.56 4.32
N GLN A 286 17.09 11.82 3.02
CA GLN A 286 17.65 10.82 2.08
C GLN A 286 19.13 10.54 2.38
N ALA A 287 19.91 11.59 2.68
CA ALA A 287 21.29 11.41 3.08
C ALA A 287 21.40 10.69 4.43
N PHE A 288 20.52 10.98 5.39
CA PHE A 288 20.44 10.26 6.66
C PHE A 288 20.17 8.77 6.46
N MET A 289 19.12 8.45 5.71
CA MET A 289 18.79 7.06 5.39
C MET A 289 19.96 6.34 4.70
N GLY A 290 20.70 7.04 3.79
CA GLY A 290 21.83 6.48 3.08
C GLY A 290 23.07 6.19 3.93
N GLN A 291 23.26 6.95 5.00
CA GLN A 291 24.45 6.83 5.84
C GLN A 291 24.24 5.93 7.05
N PHE A 292 23.01 5.89 7.58
CA PHE A 292 22.78 5.31 8.92
C PHE A 292 21.77 4.16 8.94
N ILE A 293 20.88 4.06 7.95
CA ILE A 293 19.83 3.03 7.94
C ILE A 293 20.16 1.96 6.90
N PRO A 294 20.25 0.70 7.29
CA PRO A 294 20.49 -0.40 6.35
C PRO A 294 19.27 -0.60 5.42
N TYR A 295 19.54 -1.13 4.24
CA TYR A 295 18.49 -1.54 3.30
C TYR A 295 18.02 -2.95 3.58
N ALA A 296 16.74 -3.19 3.36
CA ALA A 296 16.26 -4.53 3.15
C ALA A 296 16.84 -5.07 1.83
N GLN A 297 17.42 -6.25 1.87
CA GLN A 297 17.83 -6.97 0.66
C GLN A 297 16.62 -7.75 0.17
N THR A 298 16.08 -7.34 -0.97
CA THR A 298 14.92 -7.98 -1.59
C THR A 298 15.30 -8.47 -2.97
N GLU A 299 14.83 -9.65 -3.34
CA GLU A 299 14.90 -10.14 -4.70
C GLU A 299 13.80 -9.49 -5.53
N LEU A 300 14.09 -9.21 -6.79
CA LEU A 300 13.10 -8.67 -7.71
C LEU A 300 12.21 -9.81 -8.23
N PRO A 301 10.93 -9.53 -8.54
CA PRO A 301 10.07 -10.51 -9.17
C PRO A 301 10.63 -10.93 -10.53
N THR A 302 10.49 -12.20 -10.86
CA THR A 302 10.92 -12.78 -12.14
C THR A 302 9.78 -12.93 -13.14
N LYS A 303 8.52 -12.82 -12.69
CA LYS A 303 7.33 -12.92 -13.55
C LYS A 303 6.68 -11.55 -13.73
N ALA A 304 6.42 -11.19 -14.98
CA ALA A 304 5.66 -9.99 -15.33
C ALA A 304 4.23 -10.06 -14.77
N GLY A 305 3.68 -8.93 -14.41
CA GLY A 305 2.39 -8.85 -13.73
C GLY A 305 2.44 -9.15 -12.22
N SER A 306 3.59 -9.56 -11.65
CA SER A 306 3.70 -9.77 -10.20
C SER A 306 3.63 -8.46 -9.43
N LEU A 307 4.36 -7.43 -9.86
CA LEU A 307 4.47 -6.14 -9.19
C LEU A 307 4.54 -5.00 -10.20
N LEU A 308 3.62 -4.05 -10.07
CA LEU A 308 3.62 -2.78 -10.79
C LEU A 308 4.10 -1.68 -9.85
N SER A 309 5.17 -0.98 -10.19
CA SER A 309 5.64 0.20 -9.46
C SER A 309 5.23 1.46 -10.22
N ILE A 310 4.52 2.38 -9.54
CA ILE A 310 4.01 3.60 -10.16
C ILE A 310 4.50 4.85 -9.47
N ASP A 311 4.74 5.89 -10.26
CA ASP A 311 5.11 7.21 -9.73
C ASP A 311 4.85 8.33 -10.73
N ASP A 312 4.79 9.56 -10.21
CA ASP A 312 4.77 10.75 -11.04
C ASP A 312 6.17 11.29 -11.28
N ARG A 313 6.34 11.96 -12.41
CA ARG A 313 7.58 12.62 -12.73
C ARG A 313 7.37 13.86 -13.60
N GLN A 314 8.31 14.79 -13.50
CA GLN A 314 8.44 15.89 -14.45
C GLN A 314 9.75 15.70 -15.24
N PRO A 315 9.68 15.34 -16.54
CA PRO A 315 10.85 15.37 -17.40
C PRO A 315 11.55 16.74 -17.36
N PRO A 316 12.89 16.78 -17.40
CA PRO A 316 13.66 18.01 -17.22
C PRO A 316 13.70 18.89 -18.48
N PHE A 317 12.54 19.34 -18.93
CA PHE A 317 12.34 20.18 -20.12
C PHE A 317 11.26 21.22 -19.87
N TRP A 318 11.40 22.39 -20.49
CA TRP A 318 10.39 23.44 -20.46
C TRP A 318 9.54 23.40 -21.73
N TYR A 319 8.19 23.35 -21.58
CA TYR A 319 7.28 23.62 -22.70
C TYR A 319 6.78 25.08 -22.73
N ASP A 320 6.97 25.80 -21.63
CA ASP A 320 6.72 27.21 -21.45
C ASP A 320 7.63 27.72 -20.32
N LYS A 321 7.81 29.03 -20.18
CA LYS A 321 8.70 29.59 -19.15
C LYS A 321 8.30 29.12 -17.74
N GLY A 322 9.16 28.36 -17.10
CA GLY A 322 8.93 27.78 -15.77
C GLY A 322 7.91 26.64 -15.70
N LYS A 323 7.38 26.18 -16.85
CA LYS A 323 6.37 25.10 -16.87
C LYS A 323 6.94 23.82 -17.47
N ARG A 324 6.69 22.69 -16.79
CA ARG A 324 7.13 21.35 -17.17
C ARG A 324 5.94 20.42 -17.31
N LEU A 325 6.07 19.40 -18.15
CA LEU A 325 5.10 18.32 -18.27
C LEU A 325 5.05 17.50 -16.99
N TRP A 326 3.87 17.01 -16.67
CA TRP A 326 3.68 15.91 -15.73
C TRP A 326 3.45 14.62 -16.51
N PHE A 327 4.12 13.58 -16.08
CA PHE A 327 3.83 12.19 -16.43
C PHE A 327 3.48 11.41 -15.18
N TYR A 328 2.58 10.46 -15.32
CA TYR A 328 2.35 9.41 -14.36
C TYR A 328 2.60 8.09 -15.07
N ILE A 329 3.53 7.29 -14.59
CA ILE A 329 4.04 6.11 -15.30
C ILE A 329 3.98 4.91 -14.38
N GLY A 330 3.63 3.74 -14.93
CA GLY A 330 3.70 2.44 -14.29
C GLY A 330 4.70 1.54 -14.99
N ILE A 331 5.59 0.95 -14.21
CA ILE A 331 6.61 0.00 -14.68
C ILE A 331 6.33 -1.36 -14.07
N ASP A 332 6.20 -2.38 -14.89
CA ASP A 332 6.29 -3.76 -14.45
C ASP A 332 7.71 -4.06 -13.97
N VAL A 333 7.84 -4.49 -12.72
CA VAL A 333 9.16 -4.59 -12.08
C VAL A 333 9.98 -5.74 -12.62
N ALA A 334 9.35 -6.85 -13.01
CA ALA A 334 10.07 -8.00 -13.57
C ALA A 334 10.64 -7.68 -14.95
N SER A 335 9.79 -7.23 -15.86
CA SER A 335 10.18 -6.92 -17.24
C SER A 335 10.86 -5.57 -17.42
N ARG A 336 10.71 -4.67 -16.44
CA ARG A 336 11.12 -3.26 -16.53
C ARG A 336 10.43 -2.49 -17.66
N CYS A 337 9.31 -3.03 -18.17
CA CYS A 337 8.51 -2.46 -19.23
C CYS A 337 7.59 -1.37 -18.65
N MET A 338 7.50 -0.21 -19.30
CA MET A 338 6.52 0.82 -19.00
C MET A 338 5.18 0.44 -19.60
N THR A 339 4.25 -0.04 -18.76
CA THR A 339 2.99 -0.65 -19.21
C THR A 339 1.80 0.30 -19.20
N ALA A 340 1.88 1.39 -18.45
CA ALA A 340 0.88 2.45 -18.46
C ALA A 340 1.53 3.80 -18.25
N PHE A 341 1.05 4.79 -18.97
CA PHE A 341 1.53 6.17 -18.85
C PHE A 341 0.44 7.14 -19.28
N VAL A 342 0.38 8.26 -18.59
CA VAL A 342 -0.45 9.42 -18.93
C VAL A 342 0.35 10.69 -18.73
N TYR A 343 -0.04 11.74 -19.39
CA TYR A 343 0.64 13.04 -19.31
C TYR A 343 -0.35 14.19 -19.21
N GLY A 344 0.11 15.31 -18.67
CA GLY A 344 -0.71 16.50 -18.53
C GLY A 344 0.07 17.74 -18.08
N LYS A 345 -0.65 18.86 -18.00
CA LYS A 345 -0.10 20.12 -17.51
C LYS A 345 -0.10 20.21 -15.98
N THR A 346 -0.96 19.44 -15.32
CA THR A 346 -1.11 19.39 -13.86
C THR A 346 -1.04 17.95 -13.36
N LYS A 347 -0.63 17.75 -12.11
CA LYS A 347 -0.48 16.43 -11.48
C LYS A 347 -1.84 15.80 -11.15
N GLU A 348 -2.76 16.58 -10.59
CA GLU A 348 -4.02 16.09 -10.05
C GLU A 348 -4.95 15.55 -11.15
N GLY A 349 -4.89 16.13 -12.34
CA GLY A 349 -5.79 15.76 -13.44
C GLY A 349 -5.49 14.42 -14.10
N ILE A 350 -4.31 13.84 -13.88
CA ILE A 350 -3.86 12.66 -14.64
C ILE A 350 -3.88 11.34 -13.87
N ILE A 351 -4.02 11.37 -12.54
CA ILE A 351 -3.89 10.14 -11.74
C ILE A 351 -5.05 9.16 -11.96
N LEU A 352 -6.28 9.62 -12.00
CA LEU A 352 -7.43 8.75 -12.25
C LEU A 352 -7.39 8.20 -13.68
N GLU A 353 -6.99 9.05 -14.64
CA GLU A 353 -6.84 8.64 -16.03
C GLU A 353 -5.72 7.61 -16.21
N PHE A 354 -4.68 7.66 -15.38
CA PHE A 354 -3.65 6.62 -15.38
C PHE A 354 -4.24 5.23 -15.09
N TYR A 355 -5.12 5.11 -14.09
CA TYR A 355 -5.74 3.83 -13.78
C TYR A 355 -6.70 3.35 -14.87
N ARG A 356 -7.41 4.27 -15.53
CA ARG A 356 -8.20 3.96 -16.72
C ARG A 356 -7.32 3.44 -17.85
N GLN A 357 -6.22 4.16 -18.12
CA GLN A 357 -5.28 3.78 -19.17
C GLN A 357 -4.60 2.46 -18.89
N LEU A 358 -4.29 2.16 -17.63
CA LEU A 358 -3.79 0.86 -17.23
C LEU A 358 -4.76 -0.27 -17.62
N VAL A 359 -6.05 -0.12 -17.30
CA VAL A 359 -7.08 -1.12 -17.67
C VAL A 359 -7.21 -1.25 -19.17
N ARG A 360 -7.21 -0.13 -19.91
CA ARG A 360 -7.28 -0.12 -21.38
C ARG A 360 -6.13 -0.86 -22.03
N ASN A 361 -4.91 -0.58 -21.60
CA ASN A 361 -3.70 -1.20 -22.15
C ASN A 361 -3.69 -2.70 -21.92
N TYR A 362 -3.94 -3.14 -20.68
CA TYR A 362 -3.94 -4.56 -20.36
C TYR A 362 -5.08 -5.31 -21.07
N HIS A 363 -6.26 -4.69 -21.19
CA HIS A 363 -7.36 -5.24 -21.99
C HIS A 363 -6.96 -5.38 -23.47
N GLN A 364 -6.36 -4.36 -24.06
CA GLN A 364 -5.92 -4.37 -25.47
C GLN A 364 -4.89 -5.45 -25.77
N TRP A 365 -4.02 -5.74 -24.81
CA TRP A 365 -3.01 -6.80 -24.91
C TRP A 365 -3.54 -8.19 -24.56
N GLY A 366 -4.78 -8.33 -24.13
CA GLY A 366 -5.38 -9.58 -23.67
C GLY A 366 -4.76 -10.07 -22.34
N LEU A 367 -4.22 -9.19 -21.54
CA LEU A 367 -3.54 -9.47 -20.28
C LEU A 367 -4.39 -9.11 -19.07
N LYS A 368 -4.12 -9.78 -17.95
CA LYS A 368 -4.74 -9.49 -16.66
C LYS A 368 -3.97 -8.41 -15.94
N LEU A 369 -4.66 -7.64 -15.08
CA LEU A 369 -4.01 -6.60 -14.27
C LEU A 369 -2.96 -7.19 -13.32
N PRO A 370 -1.92 -6.41 -12.95
CA PRO A 370 -0.88 -6.87 -12.04
C PRO A 370 -1.41 -7.27 -10.67
N PHE A 371 -0.73 -8.21 -10.02
CA PHE A 371 -1.12 -8.72 -8.70
C PHE A 371 -0.94 -7.69 -7.59
N GLU A 372 0.21 -7.01 -7.59
CA GLU A 372 0.60 -6.06 -6.53
C GLU A 372 0.92 -4.69 -7.13
N LEU A 373 0.51 -3.64 -6.41
CA LEU A 373 0.83 -2.25 -6.70
C LEU A 373 1.76 -1.68 -5.64
N GLU A 374 2.85 -1.05 -6.08
CA GLU A 374 3.72 -0.20 -5.28
C GLU A 374 3.55 1.26 -5.69
N CYS A 375 3.15 2.14 -4.76
CA CYS A 375 2.85 3.54 -5.07
C CYS A 375 3.22 4.50 -3.93
N GLU A 376 3.27 5.80 -4.23
CA GLU A 376 3.43 6.85 -3.22
C GLU A 376 2.10 7.21 -2.55
N SER A 377 2.16 7.64 -1.29
CA SER A 377 0.97 7.99 -0.51
C SER A 377 0.28 9.29 -0.96
N SER A 378 1.00 10.22 -1.58
CA SER A 378 0.57 11.61 -1.74
C SER A 378 -0.78 11.80 -2.43
N LEU A 379 -1.03 11.09 -3.54
CA LEU A 379 -2.30 11.15 -4.28
C LEU A 379 -3.10 9.84 -4.18
N ASN A 380 -2.42 8.71 -3.94
CA ASN A 380 -3.06 7.40 -3.93
C ASN A 380 -3.79 7.09 -2.62
N SER A 381 -3.45 7.77 -1.53
CA SER A 381 -4.07 7.54 -0.22
C SER A 381 -5.59 7.77 -0.23
N SER A 382 -6.09 8.70 -1.03
CA SER A 382 -7.53 8.95 -1.19
C SER A 382 -8.28 7.78 -1.83
N PHE A 383 -7.60 6.93 -2.58
CA PHE A 383 -8.19 5.79 -3.30
C PHE A 383 -8.09 4.45 -2.57
N LEU A 384 -7.37 4.39 -1.43
CA LEU A 384 -7.16 3.15 -0.67
C LEU A 384 -8.45 2.51 -0.14
N ASN A 385 -9.47 3.32 0.12
CA ASN A 385 -10.78 2.84 0.58
C ASN A 385 -11.77 2.62 -0.58
N THR A 386 -11.33 2.83 -1.82
CA THR A 386 -12.12 2.68 -3.04
C THR A 386 -11.53 1.59 -3.93
N PHE A 387 -11.19 1.89 -5.18
CA PHE A 387 -10.69 0.89 -6.13
C PHE A 387 -9.27 0.38 -5.83
N LEU A 388 -8.46 1.07 -5.02
CA LEU A 388 -7.17 0.58 -4.55
C LEU A 388 -7.26 -0.27 -3.26
N ARG A 389 -8.47 -0.55 -2.77
CA ARG A 389 -8.64 -1.52 -1.70
C ARG A 389 -8.13 -2.88 -2.15
N GLU A 390 -7.36 -3.56 -1.29
CA GLU A 390 -6.83 -4.91 -1.59
C GLU A 390 -7.94 -5.89 -2.02
N GLY A 391 -7.71 -6.61 -3.10
CA GLY A 391 -8.68 -7.51 -3.73
C GLY A 391 -9.63 -6.83 -4.72
N TYR A 392 -9.52 -5.51 -4.96
CA TYR A 392 -10.31 -4.79 -5.97
C TYR A 392 -9.53 -4.71 -7.30
N MET A 393 -8.77 -3.65 -7.52
CA MET A 393 -7.98 -3.51 -8.74
C MET A 393 -6.69 -4.34 -8.69
N PHE A 394 -6.08 -4.42 -7.50
CA PHE A 394 -4.90 -5.22 -7.21
C PHE A 394 -5.17 -6.10 -6.00
N GLN A 395 -4.52 -7.27 -5.95
CA GLN A 395 -4.65 -8.15 -4.80
C GLN A 395 -3.91 -7.61 -3.57
N LYS A 396 -2.81 -6.88 -3.82
CA LYS A 396 -2.01 -6.22 -2.80
C LYS A 396 -1.69 -4.78 -3.22
N VAL A 397 -1.70 -3.87 -2.25
CA VAL A 397 -1.34 -2.47 -2.46
C VAL A 397 -0.37 -2.04 -1.38
N ARG A 398 0.84 -1.70 -1.80
CA ARG A 398 1.89 -1.19 -0.93
C ARG A 398 2.02 0.32 -1.14
N VAL A 399 1.68 1.07 -0.10
CA VAL A 399 1.81 2.52 -0.10
C VAL A 399 3.04 2.91 0.72
N GLU A 400 4.08 3.37 0.04
CA GLU A 400 5.34 3.79 0.64
C GLU A 400 5.34 5.30 0.87
N ALA A 401 5.08 5.71 2.12
CA ALA A 401 5.13 7.11 2.49
C ALA A 401 6.58 7.60 2.61
N ASN A 402 6.97 8.55 1.76
CA ASN A 402 8.30 9.20 1.79
C ASN A 402 9.51 8.24 1.77
N ASN A 403 9.37 7.04 1.23
CA ASN A 403 10.45 6.09 1.07
C ASN A 403 10.92 6.04 -0.39
N ALA A 404 11.61 7.09 -0.83
CA ALA A 404 12.19 7.19 -2.17
C ALA A 404 13.14 6.02 -2.54
N ARG A 405 13.63 5.30 -1.54
CA ARG A 405 14.56 4.17 -1.72
C ARG A 405 13.85 2.83 -1.84
N GLY A 406 12.58 2.75 -1.43
CA GLY A 406 11.75 1.56 -1.52
C GLY A 406 11.11 1.37 -2.90
N LYS A 407 10.97 2.44 -3.70
CA LYS A 407 10.28 2.37 -4.99
C LYS A 407 11.22 2.05 -6.14
N TYR A 408 10.91 0.96 -6.84
CA TYR A 408 11.73 0.51 -7.97
C TYR A 408 11.75 1.50 -9.14
N ILE A 409 10.60 2.13 -9.43
CA ILE A 409 10.42 3.05 -10.55
C ILE A 409 11.35 4.27 -10.50
N GLU A 410 11.69 4.78 -9.32
CA GLU A 410 12.58 5.95 -9.19
C GLU A 410 13.99 5.68 -9.75
N ARG A 411 14.47 4.45 -9.56
CA ARG A 411 15.75 4.01 -10.15
C ARG A 411 15.66 3.98 -11.68
N MET A 412 14.53 3.54 -12.22
CA MET A 412 14.33 3.49 -13.68
C MET A 412 14.19 4.89 -14.26
N PHE A 413 13.53 5.83 -13.58
CA PHE A 413 13.54 7.23 -13.96
C PHE A 413 14.94 7.84 -13.99
N GLY A 414 15.81 7.40 -13.08
CA GLY A 414 17.23 7.77 -13.10
C GLY A 414 17.93 7.30 -14.36
N LYS A 415 17.73 6.02 -14.76
CA LYS A 415 18.27 5.46 -15.99
C LYS A 415 17.73 6.17 -17.24
N LEU A 416 16.40 6.36 -17.33
CA LEU A 416 15.76 7.07 -18.45
C LEU A 416 16.32 8.49 -18.63
N ARG A 417 16.47 9.21 -17.51
CA ARG A 417 17.05 10.56 -17.52
C ARG A 417 18.49 10.58 -18.03
N ASN A 418 19.30 9.67 -17.55
CA ASN A 418 20.73 9.68 -17.85
C ASN A 418 21.06 9.09 -19.24
N ASN A 419 20.28 8.13 -19.70
CA ASN A 419 20.59 7.39 -20.92
C ASN A 419 19.88 7.98 -22.16
N LYS A 420 18.75 8.67 -21.98
CA LYS A 420 17.97 9.25 -23.10
C LYS A 420 17.79 10.76 -22.98
N GLU A 421 17.12 11.22 -21.93
CA GLU A 421 16.73 12.63 -21.80
C GLU A 421 17.90 13.60 -21.76
N LYS A 422 19.03 13.19 -21.18
CA LYS A 422 20.23 14.03 -21.06
C LYS A 422 20.81 14.44 -22.42
N TYR A 423 20.61 13.62 -23.43
CA TYR A 423 21.12 13.87 -24.78
C TYR A 423 20.13 14.61 -25.67
N ALA A 424 18.88 14.81 -25.19
CA ALA A 424 17.87 15.53 -25.93
C ALA A 424 18.05 17.04 -25.83
N GLU A 425 17.74 17.75 -26.90
CA GLU A 425 17.77 19.21 -26.94
C GLU A 425 16.80 19.80 -25.91
N GLY A 426 17.17 20.89 -25.26
CA GLY A 426 16.36 21.56 -24.24
C GLY A 426 16.42 20.94 -22.84
N TRP A 427 17.32 19.96 -22.62
CA TRP A 427 17.52 19.39 -21.30
C TRP A 427 17.99 20.44 -20.28
N ILE A 428 17.21 20.64 -19.20
CA ILE A 428 17.47 21.68 -18.19
C ILE A 428 18.33 21.20 -17.01
N ALA A 429 18.74 19.92 -17.00
CA ALA A 429 19.51 19.31 -15.93
C ALA A 429 18.77 19.31 -14.55
N ARG A 430 19.51 19.23 -13.46
CA ARG A 430 19.00 19.46 -12.10
C ARG A 430 19.45 20.83 -11.61
N PRO A 431 18.54 21.75 -11.29
CA PRO A 431 18.91 22.97 -10.60
C PRO A 431 19.70 22.63 -9.32
N PHE A 432 20.80 23.34 -9.07
CA PHE A 432 21.64 23.13 -7.89
C PHE A 432 22.32 21.76 -7.75
N ALA A 433 22.48 20.99 -8.84
CA ALA A 433 23.23 19.74 -8.81
C ALA A 433 24.69 19.99 -8.39
N LYS A 434 25.17 19.24 -7.41
CA LYS A 434 26.57 19.31 -6.97
C LYS A 434 27.52 18.62 -7.97
N SER A 435 27.03 17.62 -8.70
CA SER A 435 27.81 16.91 -9.72
C SER A 435 27.76 17.66 -11.04
N GLU A 436 28.92 17.94 -11.63
CA GLU A 436 29.06 18.56 -12.95
C GLU A 436 28.31 17.81 -14.04
N ALA A 437 28.26 16.49 -13.97
CA ALA A 437 27.52 15.64 -14.90
C ALA A 437 26.00 15.88 -14.91
N ASN A 438 25.48 16.49 -13.88
CA ASN A 438 24.04 16.82 -13.72
C ASN A 438 23.76 18.31 -13.86
N GLN A 439 24.74 19.11 -14.23
CA GLN A 439 24.57 20.55 -14.48
C GLN A 439 24.25 20.79 -15.95
N ALA A 440 23.39 21.80 -16.23
CA ALA A 440 23.15 22.23 -17.58
C ALA A 440 24.41 22.87 -18.15
N GLY A 441 24.70 22.60 -19.43
CA GLY A 441 25.80 23.28 -20.14
C GLY A 441 25.54 24.77 -20.29
N LYS A 442 26.57 25.53 -20.69
CA LYS A 442 26.47 26.96 -21.03
C LYS A 442 25.60 27.12 -22.28
N GLY A 443 24.31 27.11 -22.15
CA GLY A 443 23.38 27.37 -23.25
C GLY A 443 22.02 27.69 -22.67
N ALA A 444 21.32 28.63 -23.28
CA ALA A 444 19.95 28.93 -22.93
C ALA A 444 19.11 27.65 -23.06
N THR A 445 18.38 27.31 -22.05
CA THR A 445 17.43 26.22 -22.10
C THR A 445 16.37 26.50 -23.15
N LYS A 446 16.32 25.72 -24.21
CA LYS A 446 15.35 25.86 -25.28
C LYS A 446 13.96 25.50 -24.73
N ILE A 447 12.96 26.32 -25.00
CA ILE A 447 11.57 25.98 -24.77
C ILE A 447 11.11 25.13 -25.95
N ILE A 448 10.59 23.95 -25.67
CA ILE A 448 10.08 23.01 -26.68
C ILE A 448 8.56 23.09 -26.67
N PRO A 449 7.89 23.28 -27.82
CA PRO A 449 6.43 23.27 -27.88
C PRO A 449 5.83 22.05 -27.22
N TYR A 450 4.69 22.24 -26.54
CA TYR A 450 4.07 21.19 -25.71
C TYR A 450 3.92 19.85 -26.45
N ASN A 451 3.36 19.88 -27.65
CA ASN A 451 3.09 18.68 -28.44
C ASN A 451 4.38 17.97 -28.89
N GLU A 452 5.37 18.73 -29.31
CA GLU A 452 6.68 18.17 -29.69
C GLU A 452 7.38 17.52 -28.48
N LEU A 453 7.29 18.17 -27.32
CA LEU A 453 7.86 17.64 -26.09
C LEU A 453 7.16 16.35 -25.65
N VAL A 454 5.83 16.29 -25.75
CA VAL A 454 5.05 15.07 -25.47
C VAL A 454 5.48 13.94 -26.42
N GLN A 455 5.50 14.19 -27.72
CA GLN A 455 5.90 13.20 -28.72
C GLN A 455 7.30 12.65 -28.44
N ALA A 456 8.27 13.52 -28.19
CA ALA A 456 9.63 13.12 -27.88
C ALA A 456 9.69 12.24 -26.61
N ARG A 457 8.91 12.55 -25.58
CA ARG A 457 8.89 11.76 -24.34
C ARG A 457 8.13 10.45 -24.48
N LEU A 458 7.14 10.37 -25.34
CA LEU A 458 6.47 9.12 -25.69
C LEU A 458 7.43 8.21 -26.51
N SER A 459 8.18 8.77 -27.45
CA SER A 459 9.21 8.02 -28.20
C SER A 459 10.28 7.45 -27.27
N ASP A 460 10.69 8.17 -26.22
CA ASP A 460 11.61 7.64 -25.22
C ASP A 460 11.04 6.39 -24.50
N ILE A 461 9.73 6.34 -24.27
CA ILE A 461 9.06 5.19 -23.65
C ILE A 461 9.00 4.01 -24.64
N GLU A 462 8.68 4.26 -25.90
CA GLU A 462 8.69 3.24 -26.95
C GLU A 462 10.08 2.62 -27.09
N ASP A 463 11.09 3.47 -27.23
CA ASP A 463 12.48 3.03 -27.30
C ASP A 463 12.91 2.24 -26.06
N TRP A 464 12.50 2.70 -24.87
CA TRP A 464 12.80 2.02 -23.62
C TRP A 464 12.23 0.61 -23.58
N ASN A 465 10.99 0.43 -24.01
CA ASN A 465 10.33 -0.87 -24.01
C ASN A 465 10.93 -1.82 -25.05
N ASN A 466 11.43 -1.28 -26.16
CA ASN A 466 12.06 -2.05 -27.24
C ASN A 466 13.55 -2.34 -26.99
N GLU A 467 14.20 -1.69 -26.00
CA GLU A 467 15.56 -2.03 -25.62
C GLU A 467 15.66 -3.43 -24.98
N PRO A 468 16.84 -4.08 -25.09
CA PRO A 468 17.11 -5.37 -24.44
C PRO A 468 16.80 -5.32 -22.93
N HIS A 469 16.29 -6.43 -22.41
CA HIS A 469 16.10 -6.61 -20.97
C HIS A 469 17.46 -6.70 -20.27
N ASP A 470 17.62 -6.06 -19.10
CA ASP A 470 18.92 -5.94 -18.41
C ASP A 470 19.54 -7.30 -18.01
N GLU A 471 18.70 -8.31 -17.71
CA GLU A 471 19.13 -9.65 -17.28
C GLU A 471 18.96 -10.71 -18.38
N HIS A 472 18.14 -10.41 -19.39
CA HIS A 472 17.82 -11.28 -20.52
C HIS A 472 18.01 -10.50 -21.82
N PRO A 473 19.26 -10.19 -22.21
CA PRO A 473 19.55 -9.31 -23.34
C PRO A 473 19.15 -9.89 -24.71
N GLU A 474 18.78 -11.15 -24.76
CA GLU A 474 18.27 -11.85 -25.94
C GLU A 474 16.85 -11.44 -26.35
N VAL A 475 16.11 -10.81 -25.44
CA VAL A 475 14.75 -10.32 -25.67
C VAL A 475 14.63 -8.85 -25.25
N SER A 476 13.72 -8.11 -25.88
CA SER A 476 13.36 -6.76 -25.45
C SER A 476 12.56 -6.79 -24.13
N ARG A 477 12.52 -5.66 -23.43
CA ARG A 477 11.67 -5.53 -22.22
C ARG A 477 10.19 -5.81 -22.54
N TRP A 478 9.74 -5.41 -23.73
CA TRP A 478 8.39 -5.66 -24.19
C TRP A 478 8.13 -7.15 -24.47
N GLU A 479 9.02 -7.83 -25.17
CA GLU A 479 8.90 -9.29 -25.41
C GLU A 479 8.94 -10.08 -24.11
N TYR A 480 9.84 -9.70 -23.18
CA TYR A 480 9.90 -10.32 -21.85
C TYR A 480 8.58 -10.11 -21.10
N PHE A 481 7.98 -8.90 -21.17
CA PHE A 481 6.70 -8.60 -20.57
C PHE A 481 5.59 -9.49 -21.10
N LEU A 482 5.47 -9.62 -22.42
CA LEU A 482 4.41 -10.41 -23.03
C LEU A 482 4.53 -11.92 -22.76
N ASN A 483 5.77 -12.44 -22.82
CA ASN A 483 6.02 -13.89 -22.82
C ASN A 483 6.21 -14.48 -21.42
N ASN A 484 6.42 -13.65 -20.39
CA ASN A 484 6.76 -14.12 -19.05
C ASN A 484 5.74 -13.70 -17.98
N GLN A 485 4.46 -13.68 -18.33
CA GLN A 485 3.37 -13.31 -17.43
C GLN A 485 3.21 -14.31 -16.26
N LEU A 486 2.78 -13.82 -15.11
CA LEU A 486 2.41 -14.65 -13.97
C LEU A 486 1.09 -15.38 -14.27
N GLU A 487 1.11 -16.70 -14.31
CA GLU A 487 -0.05 -17.54 -14.68
C GLU A 487 -1.23 -17.41 -13.71
N THR A 488 -0.94 -17.14 -12.43
CA THR A 488 -1.95 -17.10 -11.35
C THR A 488 -2.64 -15.76 -11.18
N LEU A 489 -2.54 -14.84 -12.15
CA LEU A 489 -3.20 -13.55 -12.06
C LEU A 489 -4.73 -13.73 -12.07
N PRO A 490 -5.45 -13.07 -11.14
CA PRO A 490 -6.91 -13.11 -11.10
C PRO A 490 -7.52 -12.32 -12.26
N GLU A 491 -8.78 -12.64 -12.58
CA GLU A 491 -9.57 -11.82 -13.50
C GLU A 491 -9.80 -10.41 -12.95
N THR A 492 -9.89 -9.44 -13.87
CA THR A 492 -10.14 -8.03 -13.49
C THR A 492 -11.51 -7.89 -12.84
N ASN A 493 -11.53 -7.40 -11.61
CA ASN A 493 -12.76 -7.21 -10.83
C ASN A 493 -13.47 -5.90 -11.22
N TYR A 494 -14.09 -5.87 -12.41
CA TYR A 494 -14.78 -4.69 -12.92
C TYR A 494 -15.89 -4.19 -11.99
N ARG A 495 -16.57 -5.08 -11.25
CA ARG A 495 -17.63 -4.70 -10.29
C ARG A 495 -17.10 -3.85 -9.14
N ALA A 496 -15.87 -4.10 -8.72
CA ALA A 496 -15.24 -3.34 -7.63
C ALA A 496 -14.61 -2.03 -8.11
N ILE A 497 -14.17 -1.95 -9.37
CA ILE A 497 -13.39 -0.81 -9.85
C ILE A 497 -14.20 0.22 -10.65
N LEU A 498 -15.13 -0.22 -11.52
CA LEU A 498 -15.87 0.68 -12.39
C LEU A 498 -16.69 1.77 -11.67
N PRO A 499 -17.32 1.53 -10.50
CA PRO A 499 -17.98 2.60 -9.75
C PRO A 499 -17.07 3.78 -9.36
N HIS A 500 -15.76 3.56 -9.38
CA HIS A 500 -14.77 4.56 -8.97
C HIS A 500 -13.95 5.13 -10.11
N ILE A 501 -13.54 4.30 -11.06
CA ILE A 501 -12.71 4.74 -12.20
C ILE A 501 -13.51 4.90 -13.50
N GLY A 502 -14.65 4.21 -13.63
CA GLY A 502 -15.49 4.25 -14.83
C GLY A 502 -16.11 5.61 -15.06
N TYR A 503 -16.61 5.82 -16.28
CA TYR A 503 -17.56 6.88 -16.55
C TYR A 503 -18.93 6.43 -16.05
N SER A 504 -19.76 7.38 -15.62
CA SER A 504 -21.13 7.07 -15.17
C SER A 504 -22.16 7.80 -15.99
N VAL A 505 -23.31 7.18 -16.17
CA VAL A 505 -24.48 7.79 -16.77
C VAL A 505 -25.74 7.28 -16.07
N LYS A 506 -26.65 8.20 -15.76
CA LYS A 506 -27.99 7.87 -15.28
C LYS A 506 -28.88 7.63 -16.49
N THR A 507 -29.58 6.51 -16.51
CA THR A 507 -30.43 6.06 -17.59
C THR A 507 -31.58 5.22 -17.07
N SER A 508 -32.35 4.61 -17.95
CA SER A 508 -33.41 3.67 -17.58
C SER A 508 -33.38 2.41 -18.44
N CYS A 509 -33.93 1.34 -17.92
CA CYS A 509 -34.21 0.15 -18.70
C CYS A 509 -35.62 0.27 -19.31
N LYS A 510 -35.72 0.11 -20.61
CA LYS A 510 -36.98 0.07 -21.36
C LYS A 510 -36.98 -1.10 -22.31
N GLN A 511 -38.02 -1.91 -22.27
CA GLN A 511 -38.18 -3.09 -23.14
C GLN A 511 -37.01 -4.10 -23.04
N GLY A 512 -36.43 -4.22 -21.83
CA GLY A 512 -35.25 -5.05 -21.59
C GLY A 512 -33.93 -4.47 -22.10
N TYR A 513 -33.91 -3.26 -22.66
CA TYR A 513 -32.70 -2.60 -23.11
C TYR A 513 -32.35 -1.43 -22.22
N ILE A 514 -31.05 -1.25 -22.01
CA ILE A 514 -30.47 -0.12 -21.28
C ILE A 514 -29.83 0.81 -22.30
N SER A 515 -30.15 2.10 -22.26
CA SER A 515 -29.53 3.09 -23.16
C SER A 515 -28.14 3.50 -22.62
N LEU A 516 -27.11 3.33 -23.43
CA LEU A 516 -25.76 3.80 -23.17
C LEU A 516 -25.18 4.41 -24.43
N ASN A 517 -24.74 5.66 -24.39
CA ASN A 517 -24.15 6.37 -25.53
C ASN A 517 -25.01 6.33 -26.79
N ARG A 518 -26.32 6.51 -26.66
CA ARG A 518 -27.32 6.41 -27.76
C ARG A 518 -27.44 5.03 -28.41
N GLN A 519 -26.92 3.99 -27.75
CA GLN A 519 -27.06 2.61 -28.23
C GLN A 519 -27.94 1.82 -27.25
N LYS A 520 -28.76 0.92 -27.79
CA LYS A 520 -29.51 -0.04 -26.97
C LYS A 520 -28.61 -1.20 -26.60
N MET A 521 -28.39 -1.36 -25.30
CA MET A 521 -27.54 -2.40 -24.74
C MET A 521 -28.41 -3.49 -24.11
N ALA A 522 -28.00 -4.73 -24.28
CA ALA A 522 -28.65 -5.88 -23.67
C ALA A 522 -28.20 -6.11 -22.24
N ILE A 523 -29.04 -6.71 -21.43
CA ILE A 523 -28.75 -7.20 -20.10
C ILE A 523 -27.89 -8.45 -20.21
N ALA A 524 -26.75 -8.44 -19.49
CA ALA A 524 -25.76 -9.52 -19.51
C ALA A 524 -25.31 -9.90 -18.10
N GLU A 525 -24.68 -11.05 -17.98
CA GLU A 525 -23.95 -11.50 -16.78
C GLU A 525 -22.74 -12.32 -17.24
N ASP A 526 -21.61 -12.16 -16.57
CA ASP A 526 -20.34 -12.84 -16.87
C ASP A 526 -19.99 -12.80 -18.38
N SER A 527 -20.11 -11.62 -18.98
CA SER A 527 -19.86 -11.35 -20.41
C SER A 527 -20.78 -12.10 -21.38
N THR A 528 -21.90 -12.63 -20.89
CA THR A 528 -22.90 -13.32 -21.70
C THR A 528 -24.24 -12.60 -21.64
N ILE A 529 -24.84 -12.32 -22.82
CA ILE A 529 -26.17 -11.71 -22.88
C ILE A 529 -27.20 -12.72 -22.36
N LEU A 530 -28.02 -12.29 -21.40
CA LEU A 530 -29.00 -13.15 -20.76
C LEU A 530 -30.23 -13.36 -21.67
N THR A 531 -30.79 -14.57 -21.61
CA THR A 531 -32.06 -14.93 -22.22
C THR A 531 -32.85 -15.80 -21.23
N GLY A 532 -34.13 -16.02 -21.48
CA GLY A 532 -34.98 -16.86 -20.62
C GLY A 532 -35.25 -16.24 -19.25
N GLU A 533 -35.45 -17.07 -18.23
CA GLU A 533 -35.81 -16.65 -16.89
C GLU A 533 -34.76 -15.70 -16.24
N PRO A 534 -33.44 -15.90 -16.40
CA PRO A 534 -32.46 -14.95 -15.88
C PRO A 534 -32.63 -13.51 -16.38
N LEU A 535 -32.98 -13.33 -17.65
CA LEU A 535 -33.28 -12.01 -18.22
C LEU A 535 -34.48 -11.39 -17.53
N ILE A 536 -35.57 -12.14 -17.39
CA ILE A 536 -36.83 -11.67 -16.77
C ILE A 536 -36.58 -11.27 -15.29
N GLU A 537 -35.82 -12.06 -14.55
CA GLU A 537 -35.47 -11.74 -13.17
C GLU A 537 -34.70 -10.41 -13.03
N LYS A 538 -33.79 -10.14 -13.97
CA LYS A 538 -33.08 -8.84 -13.97
C LYS A 538 -34.02 -7.71 -14.38
N MET A 539 -34.87 -7.92 -15.39
CA MET A 539 -35.87 -6.92 -15.82
C MET A 539 -36.83 -6.54 -14.69
N LYS A 540 -37.37 -7.50 -13.91
CA LYS A 540 -38.19 -7.21 -12.72
C LYS A 540 -37.54 -6.24 -11.74
N GLN A 541 -36.21 -6.20 -11.67
CA GLN A 541 -35.46 -5.34 -10.78
C GLN A 541 -35.32 -3.91 -11.31
N ILE A 542 -35.19 -3.73 -12.63
CA ILE A 542 -34.75 -2.47 -13.23
C ILE A 542 -35.69 -1.88 -14.30
N GLU A 543 -36.62 -2.65 -14.85
CA GLU A 543 -37.52 -2.14 -15.92
C GLU A 543 -38.33 -0.94 -15.43
N GLY A 544 -38.29 0.14 -16.20
CA GLY A 544 -38.95 1.41 -15.85
C GLY A 544 -38.34 2.21 -14.69
N LYS A 545 -37.25 1.76 -14.11
CA LYS A 545 -36.55 2.44 -13.00
C LYS A 545 -35.35 3.23 -13.51
N GLU A 546 -34.99 4.28 -12.75
CA GLU A 546 -33.70 4.96 -12.94
C GLU A 546 -32.56 4.03 -12.48
N ILE A 547 -31.59 3.87 -13.34
CA ILE A 547 -30.39 3.07 -13.12
C ILE A 547 -29.16 3.91 -13.40
N GLU A 548 -28.05 3.58 -12.74
CA GLU A 548 -26.76 4.18 -12.98
C GLU A 548 -25.86 3.14 -13.65
N VAL A 549 -25.31 3.46 -14.82
CA VAL A 549 -24.40 2.59 -15.56
C VAL A 549 -23.01 3.14 -15.46
N PHE A 550 -22.10 2.31 -14.95
CA PHE A 550 -20.64 2.59 -14.92
C PHE A 550 -19.99 1.81 -16.06
N TRP A 551 -19.17 2.47 -16.84
CA TRP A 551 -18.55 1.88 -18.01
C TRP A 551 -17.14 2.40 -18.30
N LEU A 552 -16.38 1.65 -19.09
CA LEU A 552 -15.06 2.05 -19.56
C LEU A 552 -14.91 1.61 -21.02
N ASP A 553 -14.34 2.51 -21.83
CA ASP A 553 -13.97 2.28 -23.22
C ASP A 553 -12.54 1.76 -23.38
N SER A 554 -12.27 1.16 -24.52
CA SER A 554 -10.93 0.79 -24.99
C SER A 554 -10.19 2.03 -25.56
N ASN A 555 -8.92 1.83 -25.91
CA ASN A 555 -8.14 2.83 -26.62
C ASN A 555 -8.71 3.20 -28.00
N GLU A 556 -9.52 2.34 -28.58
CA GLU A 556 -10.18 2.51 -29.90
C GLU A 556 -11.59 3.09 -29.77
N GLY A 557 -12.12 3.16 -28.54
CA GLY A 557 -13.45 3.67 -28.25
C GLY A 557 -14.53 2.60 -28.12
N ASP A 558 -14.16 1.34 -28.22
CA ASP A 558 -15.06 0.22 -28.00
C ASP A 558 -15.33 0.02 -26.51
N LEU A 559 -16.50 -0.55 -26.19
CA LEU A 559 -16.87 -0.81 -24.81
C LEU A 559 -16.08 -2.00 -24.27
N ILE A 560 -15.21 -1.74 -23.27
CA ILE A 560 -14.55 -2.83 -22.53
C ILE A 560 -15.54 -3.53 -21.61
N LYS A 561 -16.20 -2.77 -20.76
CA LYS A 561 -17.15 -3.30 -19.78
C LYS A 561 -18.13 -2.21 -19.35
N ALA A 562 -19.38 -2.58 -19.15
CA ALA A 562 -20.39 -1.73 -18.51
C ALA A 562 -21.19 -2.54 -17.50
N ILE A 563 -21.51 -1.91 -16.37
CA ILE A 563 -22.25 -2.51 -15.27
C ILE A 563 -23.36 -1.55 -14.81
N ALA A 564 -24.52 -2.11 -14.50
CA ALA A 564 -25.69 -1.36 -14.08
C ALA A 564 -25.98 -1.52 -12.58
N TYR A 565 -26.28 -0.39 -11.95
CA TYR A 565 -26.70 -0.30 -10.55
C TYR A 565 -28.10 0.29 -10.45
N CYS A 566 -28.89 -0.23 -9.54
CA CYS A 566 -30.20 0.32 -9.17
C CYS A 566 -30.26 0.54 -7.67
N GLY A 567 -30.53 1.77 -7.23
CA GLY A 567 -30.53 2.11 -5.80
C GLY A 567 -29.20 1.79 -5.11
N GLY A 568 -28.07 1.99 -5.77
CA GLY A 568 -26.73 1.73 -5.25
C GLY A 568 -26.33 0.25 -5.16
N ARG A 569 -27.14 -0.67 -5.71
CA ARG A 569 -26.84 -2.11 -5.74
C ARG A 569 -26.57 -2.57 -7.16
N TYR A 570 -25.52 -3.38 -7.33
CA TYR A 570 -25.24 -4.04 -8.59
C TYR A 570 -26.43 -4.90 -9.03
N VAL A 571 -26.79 -4.83 -10.31
CA VAL A 571 -27.87 -5.62 -10.89
C VAL A 571 -27.35 -6.54 -11.99
N CYS A 572 -26.69 -5.99 -13.02
CA CYS A 572 -26.27 -6.76 -14.19
C CYS A 572 -25.11 -6.08 -14.91
N GLU A 573 -24.50 -6.83 -15.82
CA GLU A 573 -23.65 -6.28 -16.85
C GLU A 573 -24.48 -5.77 -18.01
N VAL A 574 -23.89 -4.90 -18.80
CA VAL A 574 -24.53 -4.29 -19.97
C VAL A 574 -23.63 -4.47 -21.17
N GLN A 575 -24.15 -5.06 -22.25
CA GLN A 575 -23.40 -5.34 -23.47
C GLN A 575 -24.11 -4.86 -24.71
N PRO A 576 -23.39 -4.44 -25.76
CA PRO A 576 -24.02 -4.15 -27.04
C PRO A 576 -24.68 -5.40 -27.62
N MET A 577 -25.94 -5.28 -28.01
CA MET A 577 -26.59 -6.37 -28.74
C MET A 577 -25.92 -6.51 -30.12
N PRO A 578 -25.41 -7.69 -30.47
CA PRO A 578 -24.77 -7.88 -31.76
C PRO A 578 -25.80 -7.67 -32.90
N LYS A 579 -25.36 -6.90 -33.90
CA LYS A 579 -26.19 -6.62 -35.11
C LYS A 579 -25.97 -7.71 -36.15
N PHE A 580 -26.96 -7.93 -36.98
CA PHE A 580 -26.86 -8.85 -38.11
C PHE A 580 -27.27 -8.17 -39.42
N GLN A 581 -26.73 -8.64 -40.52
CA GLN A 581 -27.05 -8.09 -41.85
C GLN A 581 -28.50 -8.44 -42.24
N ARG A 582 -29.27 -7.45 -42.69
CA ARG A 582 -30.66 -7.61 -43.07
C ARG A 582 -30.80 -8.38 -44.41
N ALA A 583 -29.92 -8.12 -45.35
CA ALA A 583 -29.95 -8.75 -46.66
C ALA A 583 -29.42 -10.19 -46.56
N ARG A 584 -30.26 -11.17 -46.85
CA ARG A 584 -29.90 -12.59 -46.74
C ARG A 584 -28.70 -13.00 -47.60
N ALA A 585 -28.51 -12.36 -48.74
CA ALA A 585 -27.37 -12.63 -49.63
C ALA A 585 -26.00 -12.23 -49.04
N GLU A 586 -25.98 -11.35 -48.03
CA GLU A 586 -24.78 -10.82 -47.38
C GLU A 586 -24.58 -11.38 -45.96
N GLN A 587 -25.52 -12.25 -45.52
CA GLN A 587 -25.44 -12.82 -44.16
C GLN A 587 -24.29 -13.83 -44.05
N THR A 588 -23.53 -13.68 -43.01
CA THR A 588 -22.46 -14.61 -42.57
C THR A 588 -22.98 -15.55 -41.47
N GLU A 589 -22.18 -16.54 -41.09
CA GLU A 589 -22.48 -17.39 -39.91
C GLU A 589 -22.62 -16.57 -38.64
N ALA A 590 -21.78 -15.55 -38.48
CA ALA A 590 -21.85 -14.63 -37.34
C ALA A 590 -23.19 -13.87 -37.30
N ASP A 591 -23.72 -13.45 -38.44
CA ASP A 591 -25.02 -12.81 -38.54
C ASP A 591 -26.16 -13.76 -38.13
N MET A 592 -26.07 -15.05 -38.48
CA MET A 592 -27.05 -16.04 -38.06
C MET A 592 -27.05 -16.23 -36.53
N VAL A 593 -25.86 -16.27 -35.90
CA VAL A 593 -25.74 -16.35 -34.45
C VAL A 593 -26.28 -15.08 -33.78
N ALA A 594 -25.92 -13.91 -34.30
CA ALA A 594 -26.41 -12.62 -33.79
C ALA A 594 -27.95 -12.52 -33.88
N LYS A 595 -28.52 -12.95 -35.00
CA LYS A 595 -29.97 -13.02 -35.21
C LYS A 595 -30.65 -13.98 -34.24
N ALA A 596 -30.12 -15.20 -34.10
CA ALA A 596 -30.67 -16.19 -33.17
C ALA A 596 -30.66 -15.68 -31.72
N LEU A 597 -29.61 -14.97 -31.32
CA LEU A 597 -29.54 -14.36 -30.00
C LEU A 597 -30.59 -13.27 -29.82
N GLN A 598 -30.75 -12.35 -30.79
CA GLN A 598 -31.79 -11.32 -30.75
C GLN A 598 -33.21 -11.91 -30.71
N ASP A 599 -33.45 -12.94 -31.52
CA ASP A 599 -34.73 -13.65 -31.54
C ASP A 599 -34.98 -14.32 -30.18
N ALA A 600 -34.00 -14.98 -29.58
CA ALA A 600 -34.11 -15.59 -28.26
C ALA A 600 -34.39 -14.54 -27.17
N TYR A 601 -33.68 -13.40 -27.20
CA TYR A 601 -33.89 -12.28 -26.28
C TYR A 601 -35.33 -11.74 -26.36
N THR A 602 -35.79 -11.43 -27.57
CA THR A 602 -37.13 -10.91 -27.81
C THR A 602 -38.21 -11.93 -27.45
N MET A 603 -38.06 -13.19 -27.86
CA MET A 603 -39.02 -14.25 -27.59
C MET A 603 -39.13 -14.56 -26.09
N THR A 604 -38.07 -14.34 -25.31
CA THR A 604 -38.13 -14.45 -23.86
C THR A 604 -39.18 -13.48 -23.25
N ILE A 605 -39.14 -12.23 -23.68
CA ILE A 605 -40.06 -11.19 -23.20
C ILE A 605 -41.50 -11.49 -23.71
N VAL A 606 -41.63 -11.84 -25.00
CA VAL A 606 -42.95 -12.16 -25.58
C VAL A 606 -43.61 -13.35 -24.87
N ARG A 607 -42.86 -14.41 -24.59
CA ARG A 607 -43.37 -15.58 -23.87
C ARG A 607 -43.77 -15.22 -22.41
N PHE A 608 -42.99 -14.41 -21.77
CA PHE A 608 -43.32 -13.93 -20.42
C PHE A 608 -44.64 -13.15 -20.40
N VAL A 609 -44.82 -12.22 -21.35
CA VAL A 609 -46.07 -11.47 -21.51
C VAL A 609 -47.24 -12.39 -21.77
N GLN A 610 -47.11 -13.31 -22.75
CA GLN A 610 -48.18 -14.26 -23.10
C GLN A 610 -48.57 -15.16 -21.91
N HIS A 611 -47.58 -15.62 -21.13
CA HIS A 611 -47.85 -16.44 -19.96
C HIS A 611 -48.61 -15.67 -18.88
N HIS A 612 -48.18 -14.47 -18.55
CA HIS A 612 -48.81 -13.64 -17.52
C HIS A 612 -50.17 -13.10 -17.95
N SER A 613 -50.35 -12.74 -19.23
CA SER A 613 -51.64 -12.32 -19.75
C SER A 613 -52.71 -13.41 -19.63
N LYS A 614 -52.34 -14.69 -19.83
CA LYS A 614 -53.27 -15.81 -19.64
C LYS A 614 -53.68 -16.08 -18.19
N GLN A 615 -52.89 -15.55 -17.22
CA GLN A 615 -53.21 -15.70 -15.80
C GLN A 615 -54.10 -14.58 -15.25
N ILE A 616 -54.34 -13.54 -16.04
CA ILE A 616 -55.21 -12.44 -15.62
C ILE A 616 -56.68 -12.90 -15.80
N ALA A 617 -57.40 -12.92 -14.70
CA ALA A 617 -58.81 -13.22 -14.77
C ALA A 617 -59.61 -12.03 -15.35
N GLU A 618 -60.49 -12.32 -16.30
CA GLU A 618 -61.43 -11.32 -16.78
C GLU A 618 -62.45 -11.06 -15.68
N VAL A 619 -62.54 -9.81 -15.22
CA VAL A 619 -63.45 -9.41 -14.14
C VAL A 619 -64.55 -8.52 -14.70
N GLY A 620 -65.77 -8.99 -14.64
CA GLY A 620 -66.96 -8.19 -14.98
C GLY A 620 -67.36 -7.34 -13.79
N ILE A 621 -67.78 -6.08 -14.05
CA ILE A 621 -68.34 -5.19 -13.04
C ILE A 621 -69.89 -5.25 -13.15
N ILE A 622 -70.52 -5.82 -12.15
CA ILE A 622 -71.98 -5.72 -12.01
C ILE A 622 -72.30 -4.53 -11.14
N ASN A 623 -72.79 -3.47 -11.74
CA ASN A 623 -73.21 -2.28 -11.01
C ASN A 623 -74.51 -2.53 -10.28
N ARG A 624 -74.46 -2.84 -8.96
CA ARG A 624 -75.61 -3.08 -8.11
C ARG A 624 -76.08 -1.81 -7.40
N ALA A 625 -75.48 -0.68 -7.64
CA ALA A 625 -75.98 0.56 -7.07
C ALA A 625 -77.35 0.87 -7.70
N PRO A 626 -78.40 1.09 -6.89
CA PRO A 626 -79.68 1.53 -7.43
C PRO A 626 -79.45 2.80 -8.21
N ALA A 627 -80.02 2.86 -9.41
CA ALA A 627 -79.94 4.04 -10.25
C ALA A 627 -80.40 5.23 -9.44
N ARG A 628 -79.52 6.05 -8.96
CA ARG A 628 -79.89 7.31 -8.32
C ARG A 628 -80.72 8.07 -9.33
N GLN A 629 -81.94 8.38 -9.01
CA GLN A 629 -82.71 9.30 -9.83
C GLN A 629 -81.91 10.58 -9.96
N ARG A 630 -81.47 10.85 -11.22
CA ARG A 630 -80.71 12.06 -11.49
C ARG A 630 -81.64 13.27 -11.28
N ALA A 631 -81.48 13.96 -10.19
CA ALA A 631 -82.25 15.16 -9.84
C ALA A 631 -81.91 16.35 -10.77
N PHE A 632 -80.75 16.30 -11.44
CA PHE A 632 -80.35 17.31 -12.42
C PHE A 632 -80.05 16.63 -13.76
N VAL A 633 -80.67 17.18 -14.81
CA VAL A 633 -80.43 16.81 -16.21
C VAL A 633 -80.13 18.10 -16.98
N ILE A 634 -79.05 18.11 -17.74
CA ILE A 634 -78.69 19.28 -18.55
C ILE A 634 -79.81 19.45 -19.61
N PRO A 635 -80.46 20.60 -19.66
CA PRO A 635 -81.50 20.85 -20.66
C PRO A 635 -80.92 20.78 -22.06
N SER A 636 -81.64 20.15 -22.96
CA SER A 636 -81.28 20.05 -24.39
C SER A 636 -80.05 19.15 -24.71
N LEU A 637 -79.57 18.34 -23.74
CA LEU A 637 -78.54 17.38 -24.05
C LEU A 637 -79.10 16.21 -24.86
N LYS A 638 -78.72 16.13 -26.15
CA LYS A 638 -79.04 14.96 -26.99
C LYS A 638 -78.11 13.81 -26.52
N ARG A 639 -78.73 12.78 -25.93
CA ARG A 639 -77.98 11.56 -25.59
C ARG A 639 -77.97 10.67 -26.83
N TYR A 640 -76.77 10.28 -27.24
CA TYR A 640 -76.60 9.21 -28.15
C TYR A 640 -76.75 7.88 -27.41
N GLU A 641 -77.67 7.05 -27.82
CA GLU A 641 -77.67 5.66 -27.36
C GLU A 641 -76.48 4.97 -27.94
N ALA A 642 -75.59 4.49 -27.12
CA ALA A 642 -74.48 3.69 -27.56
C ALA A 642 -75.03 2.41 -28.16
N THR A 643 -74.98 2.30 -29.47
CA THR A 643 -75.10 1.03 -30.14
C THR A 643 -73.92 0.15 -29.72
N ASN A 644 -74.28 -0.98 -29.10
CA ASN A 644 -73.26 -1.99 -28.75
C ASN A 644 -72.68 -2.53 -30.07
N THR A 645 -71.63 -1.97 -30.52
CA THR A 645 -70.71 -2.59 -31.48
C THR A 645 -69.44 -2.90 -30.79
N THR A 646 -69.36 -4.15 -30.37
CA THR A 646 -68.12 -4.78 -29.93
C THR A 646 -67.29 -5.09 -31.19
N GLU A 647 -66.50 -4.12 -31.59
CA GLU A 647 -65.33 -4.37 -32.40
C GLU A 647 -64.25 -3.41 -31.87
N VAL A 648 -63.42 -3.94 -30.99
CA VAL A 648 -62.20 -3.28 -30.62
C VAL A 648 -61.18 -3.61 -31.74
N GLU A 649 -61.01 -2.68 -32.68
CA GLU A 649 -59.85 -2.70 -33.53
C GLU A 649 -58.61 -2.50 -32.62
N ILE A 650 -57.85 -3.55 -32.47
CA ILE A 650 -56.51 -3.48 -31.93
C ILE A 650 -55.66 -2.82 -33.01
N LEU A 651 -55.54 -1.51 -32.95
CA LEU A 651 -54.51 -0.79 -33.69
C LEU A 651 -53.15 -1.18 -33.05
N SER A 652 -52.43 -2.01 -33.79
CA SER A 652 -51.04 -2.29 -33.52
C SER A 652 -50.18 -1.10 -33.94
N ASP A 653 -50.08 -0.09 -33.09
CA ASP A 653 -49.15 1.00 -33.27
C ASP A 653 -47.74 0.55 -32.83
N TYR A 654 -47.06 -0.13 -33.76
CA TYR A 654 -45.65 -0.42 -33.63
C TYR A 654 -44.74 0.67 -34.21
N ASP A 655 -45.29 1.77 -34.75
CA ASP A 655 -44.50 2.77 -35.49
C ASP A 655 -44.51 4.19 -34.96
N SER A 656 -45.05 4.48 -33.77
CA SER A 656 -44.96 5.82 -33.19
C SER A 656 -44.21 5.80 -31.84
N LEU A 657 -42.90 5.81 -31.91
CA LEU A 657 -42.12 6.44 -30.85
C LEU A 657 -42.31 7.94 -30.99
N ASP A 658 -43.06 8.55 -30.06
CA ASP A 658 -43.29 9.98 -30.02
C ASP A 658 -42.02 10.79 -30.08
N GLU A 659 -42.08 11.96 -30.80
CA GLU A 659 -40.96 12.90 -30.88
C GLU A 659 -40.54 13.43 -29.50
N ASP A 660 -41.41 13.37 -28.49
CA ASP A 660 -41.10 13.72 -27.08
C ASP A 660 -40.13 12.72 -26.42
N ASP A 661 -40.19 11.43 -26.78
CA ASP A 661 -39.21 10.46 -26.31
C ASP A 661 -37.83 10.69 -26.95
N LYS A 662 -37.76 11.31 -28.12
CA LYS A 662 -36.50 11.74 -28.76
C LYS A 662 -35.88 12.97 -28.06
N GLN A 663 -36.70 13.83 -27.43
CA GLN A 663 -36.19 15.01 -26.66
C GLN A 663 -35.66 14.65 -25.28
N ILE A 664 -36.20 13.60 -24.63
CA ILE A 664 -35.68 13.10 -23.35
C ILE A 664 -34.29 12.50 -23.49
N LEU A 665 -33.96 11.96 -24.67
CA LEU A 665 -32.63 11.42 -24.99
C LEU A 665 -31.56 12.52 -25.28
N TYR A 666 -31.97 13.76 -25.44
CA TYR A 666 -31.08 14.88 -25.74
C TYR A 666 -31.07 15.92 -24.62
N ASN A 667 -30.30 15.64 -23.57
CA ASN A 667 -29.89 16.70 -22.66
C ASN A 667 -28.44 17.08 -22.95
N PRO A 668 -28.20 18.19 -23.68
CA PRO A 668 -26.87 18.61 -24.09
C PRO A 668 -25.96 18.97 -22.91
N SER A 669 -26.53 19.21 -21.72
CA SER A 669 -25.76 19.53 -20.52
C SER A 669 -25.09 18.33 -19.83
N THR A 670 -25.52 17.08 -20.13
CA THR A 670 -24.96 15.90 -19.50
C THR A 670 -24.20 14.98 -20.47
N GLY A 671 -24.36 15.14 -21.77
CA GLY A 671 -23.86 14.18 -22.76
C GLY A 671 -22.55 14.56 -23.45
N THR A 672 -22.22 15.83 -23.52
CA THR A 672 -21.12 16.28 -24.41
C THR A 672 -19.77 16.48 -23.70
N GLU A 673 -19.75 16.68 -22.39
CA GLU A 673 -18.47 16.80 -21.67
C GLU A 673 -17.82 15.47 -21.30
N TYR A 674 -18.61 14.38 -21.18
CA TYR A 674 -18.10 13.06 -20.75
C TYR A 674 -17.80 12.09 -21.89
N THR A 675 -18.26 12.36 -23.11
CA THR A 675 -17.94 11.54 -24.29
C THR A 675 -16.66 11.95 -25.02
N GLN A 676 -16.02 13.03 -24.58
CA GLN A 676 -14.66 13.28 -24.99
C GLN A 676 -13.74 12.33 -24.24
N SER A 677 -13.42 11.20 -24.88
CA SER A 677 -12.30 10.37 -24.52
C SER A 677 -11.13 11.28 -24.10
N TRP A 678 -10.40 10.91 -23.04
CA TRP A 678 -9.15 11.59 -22.67
C TRP A 678 -8.26 11.84 -23.89
N ARG A 679 -8.37 11.06 -24.97
CA ARG A 679 -7.74 11.26 -26.26
C ARG A 679 -8.04 12.66 -26.84
N ASN A 680 -9.28 13.15 -26.76
CA ASN A 680 -9.62 14.48 -27.26
C ASN A 680 -9.14 15.60 -26.33
N LYS A 681 -8.85 15.27 -25.08
CA LYS A 681 -8.37 16.22 -24.06
C LYS A 681 -6.84 16.29 -24.01
N TYR A 682 -6.14 15.22 -24.43
CA TYR A 682 -4.70 15.05 -24.34
C TYR A 682 -4.02 14.56 -25.63
N THR A 683 -4.76 14.30 -26.70
CA THR A 683 -4.25 14.05 -28.05
C THR A 683 -4.31 15.32 -28.89
N ILE A 684 -3.33 15.47 -29.72
CA ILE A 684 -3.09 16.56 -30.69
C ILE A 684 -4.26 16.75 -31.64
#